data_2073ea47c923c268460d5bf8087a4647
#
_entry.id   2073ea47c923c268460d5bf8087a4647
#
_cell.length_a   1.000
_cell.length_b   1.000
_cell.length_c   1.000
_cell.angle_alpha   90.00
_cell.angle_beta   90.00
_cell.angle_gamma   90.00
#
_symmetry.space_group_name_H-M   'P 1'
#
loop_
_entity.id
_entity.type
_entity.pdbx_description
1 polymer ?
#
loop_
_entity_poly.entity_id
_entity_poly.type
_entity_poly.pdbx_seq_one_letter_code
_entity_poly.pdbx_strand_id
1 'polypeptide(L)'
;MRKFLSVLLAMAMVFSLSMTCFATEDTAATKEPEIMTEEATMAGKTVILHTNDVHGAVNGYACIAALKADYEAKGAEVILVDAGDFSQGTTYVSVTKGADAVTMMNAAGYDVVTLGNHEFDYGYAQLKENMSKAKFKVVCADVFNENGTPIFDANYTYTTKSGVKVGFFGMETPETQTKANPALIKGLTFATDDAFTKAAADQVAALKDADVVICLAHLGIDAESAPYRSTDLYAAVKGIDFIIDGHSHTVMTKGEKGEPIQSTGTAFANIGVIVIDNATKKIESNSLFEVKEDTAKDETVSAAAKTIVDRVDAEYDVVFAKSEVTLNGAKAPNGNRDSETNNGDLITDAMIWKVMQNKEGLTVDADHVVAITNGGGIRAAIKPGDVTKKDINTVLPYGNTVAVIYVTGAELLEALEASTYSLPIGGFPQVAGINFTLYTGKAYDKNDATYPNSTYYGPKSINRVVINSINGKEFKADDTYAVVTNNFVASGGDSYYAFAAASAQFDTGIPLDEAVMEYVTKELKGVIGTQYAAPQGRITYFNPFKDVKTTAWYFDPMIHLYESGIINGTSDTTYAPNDTLTWAAALKLLLVSHGDLKAADATGADWSKNAIAKAAELGLVAADLDGAKAISRLEFCQVAAKLNKLAESKTESKFTDCTDGYVMALVDAKVISGMTETTFEPAASLTRAQIAKILYQLTLIEK
;
A
#
# COMPACT_ATOMS: atom_id res chain seq x y z
N MET A 1 9.96 26.43 -42.99
CA MET A 1 8.63 27.07 -43.07
C MET A 1 7.58 26.31 -43.92
N ARG A 2 7.83 25.08 -44.39
CA ARG A 2 6.82 24.27 -45.16
C ARG A 2 6.25 23.05 -44.37
N LYS A 3 6.63 22.84 -43.14
CA LYS A 3 6.11 21.76 -42.29
C LYS A 3 5.19 22.23 -41.13
N PHE A 4 5.01 23.55 -40.97
CA PHE A 4 4.09 24.15 -40.00
C PHE A 4 2.71 24.51 -40.56
N LEU A 5 2.56 24.46 -41.89
CA LEU A 5 1.29 24.81 -42.55
C LEU A 5 0.36 23.60 -42.75
N SER A 6 0.87 22.38 -42.66
CA SER A 6 0.09 21.14 -42.83
C SER A 6 -0.62 20.66 -41.58
N VAL A 7 -0.26 21.16 -40.40
CA VAL A 7 -0.92 20.77 -39.11
C VAL A 7 -2.09 21.71 -38.81
N LEU A 8 -2.07 22.95 -39.30
CA LEU A 8 -3.20 23.88 -39.12
C LEU A 8 -4.35 23.62 -40.10
N LEU A 9 -4.10 22.94 -41.26
CA LEU A 9 -5.15 22.60 -42.22
C LEU A 9 -5.89 21.28 -41.85
N ALA A 10 -5.29 20.42 -41.02
CA ALA A 10 -5.93 19.20 -40.55
C ALA A 10 -6.88 19.40 -39.36
N MET A 11 -6.71 20.50 -38.59
CA MET A 11 -7.64 20.84 -37.49
C MET A 11 -8.86 21.67 -37.97
N ALA A 12 -8.85 22.22 -39.17
CA ALA A 12 -9.97 22.96 -39.73
C ALA A 12 -10.97 22.11 -40.51
N MET A 13 -10.68 20.81 -40.76
CA MET A 13 -11.56 19.87 -41.47
C MET A 13 -12.37 18.91 -40.59
N VAL A 14 -12.24 18.96 -39.30
CA VAL A 14 -13.03 18.10 -38.36
C VAL A 14 -14.24 18.85 -37.78
N PHE A 15 -14.38 20.15 -38.03
CA PHE A 15 -15.48 20.97 -37.48
C PHE A 15 -16.55 21.41 -38.50
N SER A 16 -16.61 20.78 -39.70
CA SER A 16 -17.57 21.24 -40.76
C SER A 16 -18.41 20.10 -41.37
N LEU A 17 -18.82 19.09 -40.60
CA LEU A 17 -19.80 18.10 -41.08
C LEU A 17 -20.80 17.71 -39.98
N SER A 18 -21.71 18.65 -39.67
CA SER A 18 -23.04 18.31 -39.15
C SER A 18 -23.90 19.57 -39.05
N MET A 19 -24.34 20.09 -40.20
CA MET A 19 -25.53 20.94 -40.33
C MET A 19 -26.08 20.78 -41.73
N THR A 20 -27.04 19.90 -41.88
CA THR A 20 -28.05 20.02 -42.95
C THR A 20 -29.42 19.82 -42.34
N CYS A 21 -30.06 20.90 -42.34
CA CYS A 21 -31.40 21.33 -42.12
C CYS A 21 -32.47 20.44 -42.78
N PHE A 22 -33.61 20.25 -42.13
CA PHE A 22 -34.92 20.26 -42.73
C PHE A 22 -35.80 21.20 -41.90
N ALA A 23 -36.20 22.29 -42.54
CA ALA A 23 -37.24 23.19 -42.06
C ALA A 23 -38.60 22.64 -42.45
N THR A 24 -39.53 22.58 -41.50
CA THR A 24 -40.95 22.74 -41.73
C THR A 24 -41.48 23.73 -40.69
N GLU A 25 -42.05 24.82 -41.22
CA GLU A 25 -42.76 25.80 -40.41
C GLU A 25 -43.98 25.17 -39.75
N ASP A 26 -44.13 25.42 -38.45
CA ASP A 26 -45.45 25.68 -37.90
C ASP A 26 -45.35 26.59 -36.66
N THR A 27 -46.19 27.60 -36.66
CA THR A 27 -46.22 28.72 -35.74
C THR A 27 -46.88 28.33 -34.42
N ALA A 28 -46.12 28.36 -33.30
CA ALA A 28 -46.69 28.52 -31.97
C ALA A 28 -45.66 29.18 -31.03
N ALA A 29 -46.14 30.17 -30.30
CA ALA A 29 -45.51 31.11 -29.40
C ALA A 29 -44.23 30.62 -28.67
N THR A 30 -43.17 31.40 -28.79
CA THR A 30 -41.94 31.34 -28.04
C THR A 30 -42.22 31.64 -26.56
N LYS A 31 -42.14 30.59 -25.70
CA LYS A 31 -41.68 30.73 -24.33
C LYS A 31 -40.18 30.43 -24.36
N GLU A 32 -39.35 31.43 -24.01
CA GLU A 32 -37.96 31.18 -23.64
C GLU A 32 -37.91 30.13 -22.56
N PRO A 33 -37.01 29.12 -22.66
CA PRO A 33 -36.78 28.23 -21.52
C PRO A 33 -36.03 29.07 -20.48
N GLU A 34 -36.67 29.36 -19.37
CA GLU A 34 -36.01 29.69 -18.12
C GLU A 34 -35.08 28.52 -17.80
N ILE A 35 -33.78 28.68 -18.04
CA ILE A 35 -32.73 27.88 -17.45
C ILE A 35 -32.69 28.32 -15.98
N MET A 36 -33.59 27.82 -15.18
CA MET A 36 -33.40 27.76 -13.74
C MET A 36 -32.40 26.62 -13.49
N THR A 37 -31.13 26.96 -13.38
CA THR A 37 -30.21 26.17 -12.59
C THR A 37 -30.66 26.32 -11.13
N GLU A 38 -31.57 25.49 -10.67
CA GLU A 38 -31.79 25.29 -9.24
C GLU A 38 -30.46 24.78 -8.67
N GLU A 39 -29.68 25.65 -8.03
CA GLU A 39 -28.62 25.20 -7.13
C GLU A 39 -29.30 24.30 -6.10
N ALA A 40 -28.93 23.02 -6.11
CA ALA A 40 -29.55 22.04 -5.23
C ALA A 40 -29.37 22.50 -3.78
N THR A 41 -30.49 22.91 -3.13
CA THR A 41 -30.43 23.30 -1.72
C THR A 41 -30.09 22.09 -0.86
N MET A 42 -29.23 22.29 0.13
CA MET A 42 -28.85 21.29 1.14
C MET A 42 -29.56 21.56 2.49
N ALA A 43 -30.60 22.40 2.47
CA ALA A 43 -31.43 22.69 3.66
C ALA A 43 -32.03 21.38 4.20
N GLY A 44 -31.96 21.18 5.53
CA GLY A 44 -32.42 19.95 6.17
C GLY A 44 -31.48 18.75 6.02
N LYS A 45 -30.25 18.99 5.61
CA LYS A 45 -29.18 17.96 5.53
C LYS A 45 -28.05 18.27 6.51
N THR A 46 -27.47 17.22 7.05
CA THR A 46 -26.16 17.25 7.70
C THR A 46 -25.16 16.61 6.79
N VAL A 47 -24.08 17.30 6.48
CA VAL A 47 -23.00 16.82 5.61
C VAL A 47 -21.77 16.55 6.46
N ILE A 48 -21.24 15.34 6.40
CA ILE A 48 -19.94 15.04 6.98
C ILE A 48 -18.92 15.08 5.85
N LEU A 49 -17.96 16.01 5.97
CA LEU A 49 -16.78 16.06 5.13
C LEU A 49 -15.64 15.36 5.86
N HIS A 50 -14.89 14.50 5.15
CA HIS A 50 -13.81 13.78 5.80
C HIS A 50 -12.55 13.67 4.95
N THR A 51 -11.44 13.51 5.66
CA THR A 51 -10.11 13.23 5.13
C THR A 51 -9.47 12.07 5.87
N ASN A 52 -8.42 11.53 5.31
CA ASN A 52 -7.52 10.54 5.88
C ASN A 52 -6.16 10.64 5.16
N ASP A 53 -5.08 10.20 5.81
CA ASP A 53 -3.74 10.09 5.20
C ASP A 53 -3.30 11.38 4.49
N VAL A 54 -3.53 12.52 5.14
CA VAL A 54 -3.20 13.85 4.58
C VAL A 54 -1.69 14.03 4.43
N HIS A 55 -0.88 13.41 5.31
CA HIS A 55 0.57 13.38 5.23
C HIS A 55 1.22 14.75 4.99
N GLY A 56 0.69 15.78 5.66
CA GLY A 56 1.25 17.13 5.61
C GLY A 56 1.06 17.87 4.28
N ALA A 57 0.09 17.50 3.47
CA ALA A 57 -0.30 18.25 2.25
C ALA A 57 -1.03 19.56 2.62
N VAL A 58 -0.30 20.50 3.24
CA VAL A 58 -0.84 21.70 3.91
C VAL A 58 -1.76 22.56 3.03
N ASN A 59 -1.56 22.56 1.72
CA ASN A 59 -2.38 23.35 0.79
C ASN A 59 -3.80 22.79 0.59
N GLY A 60 -4.02 21.50 0.85
CA GLY A 60 -5.33 20.83 0.69
C GLY A 60 -6.36 21.27 1.72
N TYR A 61 -5.91 21.73 2.90
CA TYR A 61 -6.81 22.23 3.95
C TYR A 61 -7.66 23.42 3.51
N ALA A 62 -7.14 24.24 2.59
CA ALA A 62 -7.90 25.35 2.03
C ALA A 62 -9.04 24.88 1.10
N CYS A 63 -8.87 23.75 0.42
CA CYS A 63 -9.91 23.16 -0.43
C CYS A 63 -11.09 22.63 0.40
N ILE A 64 -10.80 21.88 1.47
CA ILE A 64 -11.89 21.34 2.32
C ILE A 64 -12.61 22.44 3.09
N ALA A 65 -11.90 23.49 3.51
CA ALA A 65 -12.52 24.66 4.15
C ALA A 65 -13.47 25.40 3.18
N ALA A 66 -13.07 25.58 1.92
CA ALA A 66 -13.94 26.16 0.89
C ALA A 66 -15.15 25.28 0.60
N LEU A 67 -14.95 23.95 0.52
CA LEU A 67 -16.05 22.99 0.31
C LEU A 67 -17.04 23.00 1.50
N LYS A 68 -16.53 23.09 2.75
CA LYS A 68 -17.37 23.27 3.94
C LYS A 68 -18.24 24.52 3.83
N ALA A 69 -17.62 25.65 3.49
CA ALA A 69 -18.33 26.91 3.33
C ALA A 69 -19.40 26.87 2.22
N ASP A 70 -19.14 26.16 1.12
CA ASP A 70 -20.08 25.97 0.01
C ASP A 70 -21.32 25.17 0.47
N TYR A 71 -21.14 24.06 1.18
CA TYR A 71 -22.27 23.29 1.73
C TYR A 71 -23.05 24.06 2.77
N GLU A 72 -22.36 24.82 3.64
CA GLU A 72 -23.03 25.71 4.61
C GLU A 72 -23.84 26.82 3.93
N ALA A 73 -23.31 27.42 2.86
CA ALA A 73 -24.02 28.41 2.06
C ALA A 73 -25.27 27.83 1.36
N LYS A 74 -25.24 26.54 0.99
CA LYS A 74 -26.40 25.80 0.46
C LYS A 74 -27.39 25.37 1.53
N GLY A 75 -27.15 25.68 2.80
CA GLY A 75 -28.04 25.44 3.94
C GLY A 75 -27.81 24.12 4.68
N ALA A 76 -26.73 23.40 4.42
CA ALA A 76 -26.38 22.23 5.21
C ALA A 76 -25.80 22.59 6.59
N GLU A 77 -25.93 21.68 7.55
CA GLU A 77 -25.05 21.64 8.73
C GLU A 77 -23.85 20.76 8.40
N VAL A 78 -22.62 21.27 8.58
CA VAL A 78 -21.40 20.54 8.18
C VAL A 78 -20.59 20.12 9.39
N ILE A 79 -20.17 18.85 9.42
CA ILE A 79 -19.23 18.28 10.37
C ILE A 79 -17.97 17.87 9.61
N LEU A 80 -16.80 18.30 10.08
CA LEU A 80 -15.53 18.03 9.44
C LEU A 80 -14.70 17.06 10.28
N VAL A 81 -14.34 15.90 9.72
CA VAL A 81 -13.63 14.83 10.46
C VAL A 81 -12.40 14.32 9.73
N ASP A 82 -11.48 13.66 10.46
CA ASP A 82 -10.29 13.04 9.88
C ASP A 82 -10.04 11.65 10.48
N ALA A 83 -9.57 10.74 9.65
CA ALA A 83 -9.30 9.36 10.01
C ALA A 83 -7.80 9.04 10.16
N GLY A 84 -6.99 10.03 10.59
CA GLY A 84 -5.59 9.85 10.99
C GLY A 84 -4.56 10.04 9.88
N ASP A 85 -3.29 9.98 10.27
CA ASP A 85 -2.10 10.19 9.45
C ASP A 85 -1.99 11.61 8.86
N PHE A 86 -2.15 12.60 9.71
CA PHE A 86 -1.98 14.01 9.37
C PHE A 86 -0.63 14.63 9.81
N SER A 87 0.04 14.06 10.84
CA SER A 87 1.18 14.68 11.53
C SER A 87 2.52 14.49 10.82
N GLN A 88 2.63 13.53 9.90
CA GLN A 88 3.88 13.13 9.25
C GLN A 88 3.69 13.11 7.72
N GLY A 89 4.76 13.32 6.97
CA GLY A 89 4.77 13.21 5.50
C GLY A 89 5.64 14.27 4.84
N THR A 90 5.08 15.42 4.49
CA THR A 90 5.87 16.48 3.86
C THR A 90 6.76 17.19 4.88
N THR A 91 7.87 17.79 4.40
CA THR A 91 8.76 18.65 5.21
C THR A 91 7.99 19.73 5.97
N TYR A 92 6.88 20.22 5.43
CA TYR A 92 6.06 21.28 6.03
C TYR A 92 5.52 20.95 7.42
N VAL A 93 5.29 19.67 7.72
CA VAL A 93 4.81 19.23 9.04
C VAL A 93 5.87 18.45 9.81
N SER A 94 6.78 17.74 9.11
CA SER A 94 7.79 16.88 9.73
C SER A 94 8.78 17.69 10.57
N VAL A 95 9.21 18.85 10.09
CA VAL A 95 10.17 19.72 10.81
C VAL A 95 9.63 20.27 12.13
N THR A 96 8.31 20.31 12.30
CA THR A 96 7.67 20.71 13.56
C THR A 96 7.05 19.51 14.30
N LYS A 97 7.40 18.29 13.88
CA LYS A 97 6.92 17.04 14.47
C LYS A 97 5.39 17.00 14.58
N GLY A 98 4.70 17.43 13.49
CA GLY A 98 3.25 17.44 13.38
C GLY A 98 2.52 18.67 13.94
N ALA A 99 3.20 19.61 14.61
CA ALA A 99 2.52 20.77 15.20
C ALA A 99 1.85 21.68 14.13
N ASP A 100 2.45 21.80 12.95
CA ASP A 100 1.87 22.57 11.86
C ASP A 100 0.64 21.90 11.23
N ALA A 101 0.56 20.58 11.24
CA ALA A 101 -0.65 19.87 10.82
C ALA A 101 -1.84 20.27 11.72
N VAL A 102 -1.66 20.24 13.06
CA VAL A 102 -2.69 20.68 14.01
C VAL A 102 -3.07 22.14 13.78
N THR A 103 -2.09 23.01 13.45
CA THR A 103 -2.35 24.42 13.11
C THR A 103 -3.26 24.53 11.88
N MET A 104 -3.01 23.75 10.84
CA MET A 104 -3.83 23.74 9.62
C MET A 104 -5.22 23.15 9.85
N MET A 105 -5.33 22.06 10.61
CA MET A 105 -6.61 21.45 10.97
C MET A 105 -7.48 22.43 11.80
N ASN A 106 -6.86 23.14 12.74
CA ASN A 106 -7.54 24.19 13.51
C ASN A 106 -8.03 25.33 12.60
N ALA A 107 -7.23 25.73 11.60
CA ALA A 107 -7.60 26.77 10.65
C ALA A 107 -8.75 26.34 9.71
N ALA A 108 -8.75 25.08 9.26
CA ALA A 108 -9.81 24.52 8.43
C ALA A 108 -11.11 24.22 9.21
N GLY A 109 -11.04 24.18 10.54
CA GLY A 109 -12.20 23.98 11.41
C GLY A 109 -12.66 22.54 11.48
N TYR A 110 -11.74 21.61 11.72
CA TYR A 110 -12.05 20.21 12.03
C TYR A 110 -12.80 20.12 13.36
N ASP A 111 -13.73 19.15 13.46
CA ASP A 111 -14.60 18.93 14.62
C ASP A 111 -14.18 17.70 15.43
N VAL A 112 -13.95 16.55 14.75
CA VAL A 112 -13.61 15.28 15.39
C VAL A 112 -12.55 14.55 14.54
N VAL A 113 -11.53 14.00 15.19
CA VAL A 113 -10.48 13.23 14.49
C VAL A 113 -10.15 11.95 15.25
N THR A 114 -9.65 10.94 14.56
CA THR A 114 -8.93 9.83 15.18
C THR A 114 -7.44 9.93 14.92
N LEU A 115 -6.67 8.97 15.43
CA LEU A 115 -5.23 8.89 15.23
C LEU A 115 -4.94 7.84 14.16
N GLY A 116 -3.85 8.00 13.43
CA GLY A 116 -3.21 6.97 12.65
C GLY A 116 -1.83 6.61 13.23
N ASN A 117 -1.15 5.63 12.63
CA ASN A 117 0.15 5.18 13.12
C ASN A 117 1.22 6.28 13.06
N HIS A 118 1.10 7.21 12.12
CA HIS A 118 2.06 8.30 11.96
C HIS A 118 1.90 9.44 12.99
N GLU A 119 0.83 9.49 13.74
CA GLU A 119 0.72 10.36 14.91
C GLU A 119 1.69 9.97 16.01
N PHE A 120 2.14 8.72 16.05
CA PHE A 120 3.07 8.18 17.05
C PHE A 120 4.55 8.26 16.63
N ASP A 121 4.88 8.65 15.40
CA ASP A 121 6.27 8.69 14.88
C ASP A 121 7.22 9.54 15.71
N TYR A 122 6.73 10.64 16.25
CA TYR A 122 7.52 11.54 17.11
C TYR A 122 7.36 11.24 18.60
N GLY A 123 6.73 10.12 18.94
CA GLY A 123 6.52 9.62 20.30
C GLY A 123 5.28 10.19 20.99
N TYR A 124 4.79 9.42 21.96
CA TYR A 124 3.54 9.74 22.69
C TYR A 124 3.58 11.10 23.40
N ALA A 125 4.75 11.53 23.91
CA ALA A 125 4.89 12.84 24.55
C ALA A 125 4.62 13.99 23.56
N GLN A 126 5.16 13.87 22.33
CA GLN A 126 4.95 14.86 21.26
C GLN A 126 3.50 14.85 20.78
N LEU A 127 2.91 13.66 20.61
CA LEU A 127 1.49 13.52 20.27
C LEU A 127 0.61 14.27 21.28
N LYS A 128 0.81 14.06 22.59
CA LYS A 128 0.07 14.79 23.63
C LYS A 128 0.25 16.29 23.54
N GLU A 129 1.47 16.75 23.29
CA GLU A 129 1.76 18.18 23.16
C GLU A 129 1.01 18.77 21.95
N ASN A 130 1.04 18.10 20.80
CA ASN A 130 0.32 18.53 19.61
C ASN A 130 -1.19 18.58 19.86
N MET A 131 -1.79 17.51 20.40
CA MET A 131 -3.22 17.44 20.66
C MET A 131 -3.70 18.42 21.74
N SER A 132 -2.80 18.85 22.66
CA SER A 132 -3.14 19.92 23.62
C SER A 132 -3.43 21.28 22.96
N LYS A 133 -3.01 21.48 21.71
CA LYS A 133 -3.22 22.68 20.89
C LYS A 133 -4.41 22.54 19.94
N ALA A 134 -5.00 21.34 19.86
CA ALA A 134 -6.14 21.05 19.01
C ALA A 134 -7.40 21.75 19.50
N LYS A 135 -8.19 22.29 18.57
CA LYS A 135 -9.53 22.84 18.80
C LYS A 135 -10.65 21.84 18.50
N PHE A 136 -10.29 20.70 17.97
CA PHE A 136 -11.14 19.56 17.64
C PHE A 136 -11.10 18.49 18.73
N LYS A 137 -12.03 17.55 18.71
CA LYS A 137 -12.03 16.38 19.58
C LYS A 137 -11.19 15.26 18.98
N VAL A 138 -10.38 14.61 19.82
CA VAL A 138 -9.65 13.41 19.46
C VAL A 138 -10.33 12.21 20.07
N VAL A 139 -10.63 11.18 19.28
CA VAL A 139 -11.24 9.93 19.73
C VAL A 139 -10.31 8.75 19.39
N CYS A 140 -10.09 7.86 20.40
CA CYS A 140 -9.29 6.65 20.25
C CYS A 140 -9.73 5.64 21.32
N ALA A 141 -10.33 4.53 20.91
CA ALA A 141 -10.98 3.59 21.83
C ALA A 141 -10.11 2.40 22.24
N ASP A 142 -9.01 2.17 21.54
CA ASP A 142 -8.26 0.91 21.56
C ASP A 142 -6.77 1.06 21.89
N VAL A 143 -6.33 2.29 22.23
CA VAL A 143 -4.97 2.55 22.72
C VAL A 143 -5.00 3.02 24.19
N PHE A 144 -4.17 2.38 25.03
CA PHE A 144 -4.19 2.55 26.48
C PHE A 144 -2.81 2.89 27.03
N ASN A 145 -2.79 3.66 28.12
CA ASN A 145 -1.62 3.88 28.96
C ASN A 145 -1.29 2.62 29.79
N GLU A 146 -0.11 2.58 30.41
CA GLU A 146 0.33 1.50 31.32
C GLU A 146 -0.67 1.14 32.43
N ASN A 147 -1.47 2.11 32.88
CA ASN A 147 -2.49 1.90 33.89
C ASN A 147 -3.84 1.40 33.32
N GLY A 148 -3.91 1.11 32.03
CA GLY A 148 -5.12 0.61 31.33
C GLY A 148 -6.17 1.68 31.05
N THR A 149 -5.85 2.97 31.19
CA THR A 149 -6.78 4.06 30.79
C THR A 149 -6.55 4.44 29.32
N PRO A 150 -7.60 4.73 28.56
CA PRO A 150 -7.45 5.23 27.18
C PRO A 150 -6.58 6.48 27.13
N ILE A 151 -5.82 6.64 26.03
CA ILE A 151 -4.94 7.81 25.83
C ILE A 151 -5.69 9.09 25.51
N PHE A 152 -6.88 8.97 24.90
CA PHE A 152 -7.83 10.04 24.58
C PHE A 152 -9.26 9.56 24.85
N ASP A 153 -10.26 10.42 24.64
CA ASP A 153 -11.68 10.03 24.73
C ASP A 153 -11.97 8.88 23.75
N ALA A 154 -12.66 7.83 24.19
CA ALA A 154 -12.97 6.69 23.34
C ALA A 154 -14.00 7.01 22.26
N ASN A 155 -14.91 7.94 22.56
CA ASN A 155 -15.99 8.37 21.67
C ASN A 155 -16.42 9.82 21.93
N TYR A 156 -17.17 10.37 21.00
CA TYR A 156 -17.77 11.69 21.11
C TYR A 156 -19.09 11.75 20.36
N THR A 157 -20.12 12.38 20.94
CA THR A 157 -21.38 12.64 20.25
C THR A 157 -21.46 14.10 19.83
N TYR A 158 -21.48 14.34 18.53
CA TYR A 158 -21.75 15.65 17.95
C TYR A 158 -23.26 15.84 17.81
N THR A 159 -23.78 16.94 18.32
CA THR A 159 -25.22 17.29 18.17
C THR A 159 -25.34 18.50 17.27
N THR A 160 -26.00 18.36 16.13
CA THR A 160 -26.22 19.44 15.17
C THR A 160 -27.29 20.43 15.72
N LYS A 161 -27.39 21.61 15.11
CA LYS A 161 -28.41 22.60 15.46
C LYS A 161 -29.82 22.07 15.22
N SER A 162 -30.01 21.23 14.21
CA SER A 162 -31.27 20.52 13.91
C SER A 162 -31.59 19.39 14.90
N GLY A 163 -30.66 19.04 15.78
CA GLY A 163 -30.86 18.00 16.80
C GLY A 163 -30.49 16.59 16.31
N VAL A 164 -29.83 16.43 15.17
CA VAL A 164 -29.25 15.15 14.75
C VAL A 164 -28.03 14.86 15.62
N LYS A 165 -27.98 13.66 16.20
CA LYS A 165 -26.86 13.18 17.02
C LYS A 165 -26.01 12.22 16.22
N VAL A 166 -24.78 12.60 15.92
CA VAL A 166 -23.80 11.72 15.28
C VAL A 166 -22.78 11.29 16.32
N GLY A 167 -22.74 10.00 16.60
CA GLY A 167 -21.77 9.39 17.50
C GLY A 167 -20.52 8.97 16.72
N PHE A 168 -19.36 9.43 17.16
CA PHE A 168 -18.07 9.07 16.61
C PHE A 168 -17.27 8.28 17.63
N PHE A 169 -16.56 7.23 17.20
CA PHE A 169 -15.50 6.59 17.99
C PHE A 169 -14.29 6.31 17.10
N GLY A 170 -13.10 6.27 17.69
CA GLY A 170 -11.85 6.08 16.96
C GLY A 170 -11.30 4.67 17.13
N MET A 171 -10.78 4.09 16.04
CA MET A 171 -10.03 2.83 16.06
C MET A 171 -8.71 3.02 15.34
N GLU A 172 -7.64 2.71 16.06
CA GLU A 172 -6.25 2.79 15.61
C GLU A 172 -5.73 1.40 15.24
N THR A 173 -4.87 1.31 14.23
CA THR A 173 -4.31 0.02 13.83
C THR A 173 -3.34 -0.54 14.87
N PRO A 174 -3.49 -1.80 15.31
CA PRO A 174 -2.51 -2.44 16.17
C PRO A 174 -1.12 -2.55 15.54
N GLU A 175 -1.00 -2.40 14.21
CA GLU A 175 0.28 -2.37 13.50
C GLU A 175 1.19 -1.23 13.97
N THR A 176 0.65 -0.19 14.62
CA THR A 176 1.40 0.91 15.21
C THR A 176 2.47 0.42 16.19
N GLN A 177 2.26 -0.72 16.85
CA GLN A 177 3.27 -1.35 17.71
C GLN A 177 4.61 -1.60 16.99
N THR A 178 4.57 -1.76 15.66
CA THR A 178 5.75 -2.02 14.82
C THR A 178 5.93 -0.99 13.70
N LYS A 179 4.90 -0.24 13.34
CA LYS A 179 4.97 0.83 12.32
C LYS A 179 5.47 2.16 12.91
N ALA A 180 5.20 2.44 14.18
CA ALA A 180 5.86 3.52 14.92
C ALA A 180 7.12 2.98 15.61
N ASN A 181 8.05 3.89 16.01
CA ASN A 181 9.26 3.49 16.73
C ASN A 181 8.90 2.89 18.10
N PRO A 182 9.14 1.58 18.35
CA PRO A 182 8.75 0.92 19.60
C PRO A 182 9.32 1.57 20.86
N ALA A 183 10.50 2.20 20.77
CA ALA A 183 11.10 2.91 21.91
C ALA A 183 10.31 4.18 22.29
N LEU A 184 9.67 4.83 21.31
CA LEU A 184 8.93 6.08 21.50
C LEU A 184 7.47 5.87 21.96
N ILE A 185 6.94 4.67 21.80
CA ILE A 185 5.59 4.27 22.24
C ILE A 185 5.61 3.33 23.44
N LYS A 186 6.77 3.15 24.05
CA LYS A 186 6.93 2.30 25.24
C LYS A 186 5.97 2.75 26.35
N GLY A 187 5.24 1.78 26.92
CA GLY A 187 4.22 2.03 27.94
C GLY A 187 2.81 2.23 27.39
N LEU A 188 2.64 2.20 26.05
CA LEU A 188 1.32 2.10 25.44
C LEU A 188 0.96 0.63 25.16
N THR A 189 -0.33 0.36 25.19
CA THR A 189 -0.90 -0.92 24.79
C THR A 189 -1.95 -0.67 23.72
N PHE A 190 -1.81 -1.36 22.60
CA PHE A 190 -2.79 -1.36 21.50
C PHE A 190 -3.64 -2.63 21.63
N ALA A 191 -4.95 -2.50 21.54
CA ALA A 191 -5.84 -3.65 21.61
C ALA A 191 -5.65 -4.57 20.39
N THR A 192 -5.60 -5.87 20.65
CA THR A 192 -5.52 -6.91 19.62
C THR A 192 -6.59 -7.98 19.86
N ASP A 193 -6.86 -8.81 18.88
CA ASP A 193 -7.74 -9.98 18.96
C ASP A 193 -9.13 -9.65 19.55
N ASP A 194 -9.59 -10.38 20.55
CA ASP A 194 -10.88 -10.16 21.20
C ASP A 194 -10.98 -8.76 21.86
N ALA A 195 -9.86 -8.22 22.35
CA ALA A 195 -9.85 -6.88 22.95
C ALA A 195 -10.09 -5.77 21.93
N PHE A 196 -9.60 -5.93 20.70
CA PHE A 196 -9.81 -5.01 19.60
C PHE A 196 -11.31 -4.93 19.22
N THR A 197 -11.91 -6.06 18.92
CA THR A 197 -13.35 -6.11 18.57
C THR A 197 -14.23 -5.68 19.73
N LYS A 198 -13.84 -6.01 20.97
CA LYS A 198 -14.56 -5.58 22.18
C LYS A 198 -14.49 -4.06 22.35
N ALA A 199 -13.34 -3.43 22.13
CA ALA A 199 -13.21 -1.98 22.21
C ALA A 199 -14.26 -1.28 21.33
N ALA A 200 -14.37 -1.67 20.07
CA ALA A 200 -15.38 -1.11 19.15
C ALA A 200 -16.82 -1.41 19.58
N ALA A 201 -17.11 -2.66 19.99
CA ALA A 201 -18.46 -3.04 20.44
C ALA A 201 -18.91 -2.26 21.68
N ASP A 202 -18.00 -1.98 22.62
CA ASP A 202 -18.26 -1.16 23.80
C ASP A 202 -18.64 0.29 23.39
N GLN A 203 -18.01 0.83 22.32
CA GLN A 203 -18.35 2.18 21.85
C GLN A 203 -19.71 2.23 21.15
N VAL A 204 -20.04 1.23 20.33
CA VAL A 204 -21.40 1.12 19.74
C VAL A 204 -22.45 1.08 20.87
N ALA A 205 -22.20 0.32 21.93
CA ALA A 205 -23.11 0.25 23.07
C ALA A 205 -23.20 1.59 23.85
N ALA A 206 -22.08 2.30 23.98
CA ALA A 206 -22.03 3.63 24.63
C ALA A 206 -22.78 4.71 23.81
N LEU A 207 -22.75 4.59 22.49
CA LEU A 207 -23.36 5.54 21.54
C LEU A 207 -24.82 5.18 21.16
N LYS A 208 -25.48 4.30 21.88
CA LYS A 208 -26.85 3.81 21.62
C LYS A 208 -27.93 4.92 21.48
N ASP A 209 -27.66 6.10 22.01
CA ASP A 209 -28.58 7.26 21.95
C ASP A 209 -28.23 8.21 20.78
N ALA A 210 -27.25 7.88 19.97
CA ALA A 210 -26.93 8.57 18.71
C ALA A 210 -27.91 8.12 17.61
N ASP A 211 -28.17 9.03 16.67
CA ASP A 211 -29.02 8.75 15.51
C ASP A 211 -28.22 8.01 14.41
N VAL A 212 -26.92 8.29 14.32
CA VAL A 212 -25.95 7.65 13.41
C VAL A 212 -24.67 7.38 14.17
N VAL A 213 -24.09 6.18 14.03
CA VAL A 213 -22.84 5.76 14.65
C VAL A 213 -21.76 5.57 13.58
N ILE A 214 -20.71 6.38 13.66
CA ILE A 214 -19.59 6.37 12.70
C ILE A 214 -18.30 5.97 13.41
N CYS A 215 -17.61 4.99 12.85
CA CYS A 215 -16.24 4.67 13.22
C CYS A 215 -15.28 5.52 12.39
N LEU A 216 -14.44 6.31 13.05
CA LEU A 216 -13.24 6.90 12.44
C LEU A 216 -12.13 5.86 12.61
N ALA A 217 -11.74 5.19 11.53
CA ALA A 217 -10.84 4.08 11.57
C ALA A 217 -9.54 4.40 10.82
N HIS A 218 -8.42 3.99 11.41
CA HIS A 218 -7.15 3.99 10.70
C HIS A 218 -6.62 2.56 10.62
N LEU A 219 -7.31 1.72 9.83
CA LEU A 219 -7.11 0.27 9.80
C LEU A 219 -6.70 -0.26 8.42
N GLY A 220 -7.17 0.39 7.37
CA GLY A 220 -6.95 -0.02 6.00
C GLY A 220 -7.67 -1.29 5.59
N ILE A 221 -7.41 -1.70 4.35
CA ILE A 221 -7.97 -2.92 3.74
C ILE A 221 -6.90 -3.82 3.15
N ASP A 222 -5.61 -3.51 3.32
CA ASP A 222 -4.52 -4.30 2.78
C ASP A 222 -4.48 -5.70 3.39
N ALA A 223 -4.04 -6.68 2.60
CA ALA A 223 -4.02 -8.08 3.06
C ALA A 223 -3.11 -8.28 4.27
N GLU A 224 -2.04 -7.49 4.40
CA GLU A 224 -1.10 -7.56 5.52
C GLU A 224 -1.72 -7.10 6.84
N SER A 225 -2.71 -6.19 6.79
CA SER A 225 -3.39 -5.67 7.98
C SER A 225 -4.45 -6.63 8.55
N ALA A 226 -4.70 -7.77 7.89
CA ALA A 226 -5.62 -8.77 8.46
C ALA A 226 -5.06 -9.37 9.76
N PRO A 227 -5.90 -9.62 10.79
CA PRO A 227 -7.37 -9.57 10.82
C PRO A 227 -7.96 -8.25 11.32
N TYR A 228 -7.22 -7.13 11.27
CA TYR A 228 -7.60 -5.85 11.85
C TYR A 228 -8.10 -4.83 10.82
N ARG A 229 -8.38 -5.26 9.58
CA ARG A 229 -8.88 -4.38 8.51
C ARG A 229 -10.25 -3.81 8.86
N SER A 230 -10.59 -2.66 8.30
CA SER A 230 -11.92 -2.06 8.43
C SER A 230 -13.04 -3.00 8.02
N THR A 231 -12.82 -3.83 7.00
CA THR A 231 -13.77 -4.87 6.56
C THR A 231 -13.92 -5.98 7.58
N ASP A 232 -12.86 -6.38 8.28
CA ASP A 232 -12.88 -7.39 9.35
C ASP A 232 -13.63 -6.85 10.57
N LEU A 233 -13.35 -5.59 10.95
CA LEU A 233 -14.07 -4.90 12.04
C LEU A 233 -15.56 -4.81 11.76
N TYR A 234 -15.96 -4.37 10.57
CA TYR A 234 -17.38 -4.24 10.19
C TYR A 234 -18.11 -5.59 10.19
N ALA A 235 -17.43 -6.66 9.79
CA ALA A 235 -17.98 -8.02 9.84
C ALA A 235 -18.22 -8.50 11.29
N ALA A 236 -17.26 -8.20 12.19
CA ALA A 236 -17.28 -8.64 13.58
C ALA A 236 -18.23 -7.84 14.47
N VAL A 237 -18.32 -6.50 14.28
CA VAL A 237 -19.07 -5.59 15.16
C VAL A 237 -20.33 -5.08 14.48
N LYS A 238 -21.51 -5.27 15.12
CA LYS A 238 -22.80 -4.81 14.61
C LYS A 238 -23.20 -3.47 15.24
N GLY A 239 -23.88 -2.65 14.47
CA GLY A 239 -24.38 -1.34 14.91
C GLY A 239 -23.49 -0.16 14.54
N ILE A 240 -22.48 -0.39 13.72
CA ILE A 240 -21.73 0.66 13.02
C ILE A 240 -22.50 0.99 11.75
N ASP A 241 -22.95 2.24 11.59
CA ASP A 241 -23.68 2.67 10.40
C ASP A 241 -22.73 3.00 9.23
N PHE A 242 -21.54 3.50 9.54
CA PHE A 242 -20.50 3.84 8.53
C PHE A 242 -19.09 3.80 9.11
N ILE A 243 -18.10 3.45 8.30
CA ILE A 243 -16.68 3.55 8.63
C ILE A 243 -16.03 4.56 7.67
N ILE A 244 -15.33 5.54 8.24
CA ILE A 244 -14.40 6.41 7.54
C ILE A 244 -13.02 5.87 7.83
N ASP A 245 -12.31 5.40 6.80
CA ASP A 245 -11.07 4.62 6.93
C ASP A 245 -9.84 5.33 6.34
N GLY A 246 -8.67 4.97 6.83
CA GLY A 246 -7.35 5.42 6.35
C GLY A 246 -6.37 4.26 6.19
N HIS A 247 -5.07 4.53 6.37
CA HIS A 247 -3.92 3.61 6.42
C HIS A 247 -3.49 3.02 5.07
N SER A 248 -4.37 2.40 4.30
CA SER A 248 -4.05 1.76 3.02
C SER A 248 -3.95 2.72 1.83
N HIS A 249 -4.23 4.02 2.02
CA HIS A 249 -4.31 5.04 0.97
C HIS A 249 -5.27 4.67 -0.17
N THR A 250 -6.25 3.83 0.09
CA THR A 250 -7.20 3.36 -0.93
C THR A 250 -8.22 4.45 -1.25
N VAL A 251 -8.60 4.56 -2.51
CA VAL A 251 -9.72 5.42 -2.95
C VAL A 251 -10.95 4.52 -3.12
N MET A 252 -11.93 4.64 -2.22
CA MET A 252 -13.14 3.82 -2.27
C MET A 252 -14.34 4.52 -1.64
N THR A 253 -15.53 4.21 -2.14
CA THR A 253 -16.83 4.66 -1.58
C THR A 253 -17.59 3.56 -0.85
N LYS A 254 -17.12 2.33 -0.95
CA LYS A 254 -17.65 1.14 -0.27
C LYS A 254 -16.62 0.03 -0.27
N GLY A 255 -16.68 -0.88 0.68
CA GLY A 255 -15.88 -2.10 0.70
C GLY A 255 -16.23 -3.07 -0.44
N GLU A 256 -15.40 -4.09 -0.65
CA GLU A 256 -15.53 -5.06 -1.75
C GLU A 256 -16.88 -5.80 -1.78
N LYS A 257 -17.46 -6.07 -0.61
CA LYS A 257 -18.76 -6.74 -0.47
C LYS A 257 -19.92 -5.77 -0.30
N GLY A 258 -19.66 -4.47 -0.52
CA GLY A 258 -20.65 -3.40 -0.37
C GLY A 258 -20.77 -2.87 1.06
N GLU A 259 -19.79 -3.12 1.92
CA GLU A 259 -19.72 -2.57 3.27
C GLU A 259 -19.72 -1.03 3.23
N PRO A 260 -20.40 -0.33 4.17
CA PRO A 260 -20.42 1.14 4.23
C PRO A 260 -19.09 1.67 4.78
N ILE A 261 -18.04 1.58 3.97
CA ILE A 261 -16.66 1.98 4.29
C ILE A 261 -16.17 2.91 3.19
N GLN A 262 -15.65 4.08 3.56
CA GLN A 262 -15.12 5.05 2.62
C GLN A 262 -13.70 5.48 3.01
N SER A 263 -12.83 5.63 2.02
CA SER A 263 -11.50 6.21 2.15
C SER A 263 -11.19 7.12 0.97
N THR A 264 -10.43 8.19 1.20
CA THR A 264 -10.24 9.29 0.23
C THR A 264 -8.93 9.18 -0.56
N GLY A 265 -8.15 8.15 -0.33
CA GLY A 265 -6.79 8.06 -0.85
C GLY A 265 -5.80 8.71 0.11
N THR A 266 -4.92 9.55 -0.40
CA THR A 266 -3.90 10.25 0.38
C THR A 266 -3.70 11.69 -0.11
N ALA A 267 -3.10 12.55 0.72
CA ALA A 267 -2.64 13.90 0.37
C ALA A 267 -3.73 14.78 -0.29
N PHE A 268 -4.95 14.71 0.19
CA PHE A 268 -6.12 15.40 -0.37
C PHE A 268 -6.40 15.07 -1.85
N ALA A 269 -6.08 13.87 -2.32
CA ALA A 269 -6.51 13.45 -3.66
C ALA A 269 -8.04 13.56 -3.81
N ASN A 270 -8.77 13.24 -2.75
CA ASN A 270 -10.22 13.42 -2.64
C ASN A 270 -10.59 13.95 -1.26
N ILE A 271 -11.81 14.47 -1.14
CA ILE A 271 -12.52 14.76 0.10
C ILE A 271 -13.75 13.87 0.12
N GLY A 272 -13.97 13.14 1.20
CA GLY A 272 -15.17 12.33 1.35
C GLY A 272 -16.37 13.17 1.75
N VAL A 273 -17.53 12.83 1.24
CA VAL A 273 -18.80 13.52 1.48
C VAL A 273 -19.85 12.49 1.87
N ILE A 274 -20.41 12.58 3.07
CA ILE A 274 -21.51 11.74 3.55
C ILE A 274 -22.68 12.67 3.86
N VAL A 275 -23.86 12.38 3.33
CA VAL A 275 -25.07 13.18 3.54
C VAL A 275 -26.04 12.43 4.43
N ILE A 276 -26.47 13.08 5.51
CA ILE A 276 -27.50 12.61 6.43
C ILE A 276 -28.75 13.46 6.23
N ASP A 277 -29.89 12.82 6.02
CA ASP A 277 -31.19 13.49 6.02
C ASP A 277 -31.64 13.75 7.45
N ASN A 278 -31.82 15.03 7.81
CA ASN A 278 -32.12 15.43 9.19
C ASN A 278 -33.51 15.00 9.66
N ALA A 279 -34.46 14.78 8.74
CA ALA A 279 -35.81 14.35 9.08
C ALA A 279 -35.90 12.85 9.40
N THR A 280 -35.18 12.03 8.61
CA THR A 280 -35.11 10.58 8.80
C THR A 280 -33.99 10.16 9.74
N LYS A 281 -32.98 11.04 9.93
CA LYS A 281 -31.77 10.81 10.72
C LYS A 281 -30.96 9.60 10.21
N LYS A 282 -30.92 9.45 8.89
CA LYS A 282 -30.20 8.35 8.22
C LYS A 282 -29.25 8.87 7.17
N ILE A 283 -28.17 8.13 6.94
CA ILE A 283 -27.27 8.36 5.80
C ILE A 283 -28.06 8.14 4.52
N GLU A 284 -28.11 9.17 3.69
CA GLU A 284 -28.82 9.18 2.40
C GLU A 284 -27.88 8.81 1.25
N SER A 285 -26.66 9.32 1.29
CA SER A 285 -25.65 9.06 0.26
C SER A 285 -24.23 9.28 0.78
N ASN A 286 -23.27 8.73 0.05
CA ASN A 286 -21.86 9.05 0.20
C ASN A 286 -21.18 9.16 -1.18
N SER A 287 -20.17 10.01 -1.30
CA SER A 287 -19.43 10.26 -2.54
C SER A 287 -18.03 10.76 -2.24
N LEU A 288 -17.18 10.84 -3.28
CA LEU A 288 -15.87 11.47 -3.22
C LEU A 288 -15.88 12.73 -4.08
N PHE A 289 -15.34 13.82 -3.53
CA PHE A 289 -15.06 15.06 -4.24
C PHE A 289 -13.58 15.06 -4.61
N GLU A 290 -13.27 14.93 -5.91
CA GLU A 290 -11.90 14.97 -6.42
C GLU A 290 -11.31 16.37 -6.30
N VAL A 291 -10.15 16.50 -5.65
CA VAL A 291 -9.45 17.78 -5.52
C VAL A 291 -8.53 17.98 -6.73
N LYS A 292 -8.75 19.07 -7.47
CA LYS A 292 -7.99 19.44 -8.67
C LYS A 292 -7.22 20.74 -8.43
N GLU A 293 -6.34 21.07 -9.35
CA GLU A 293 -5.52 22.30 -9.28
C GLU A 293 -6.39 23.57 -9.20
N ASP A 294 -7.50 23.58 -9.91
CA ASP A 294 -8.49 24.67 -9.98
C ASP A 294 -9.60 24.60 -8.90
N THR A 295 -9.54 23.63 -7.99
CA THR A 295 -10.48 23.53 -6.87
C THR A 295 -10.45 24.82 -6.04
N ALA A 296 -11.64 25.32 -5.68
CA ALA A 296 -11.79 26.51 -4.84
C ALA A 296 -11.06 26.36 -3.51
N LYS A 297 -10.47 27.45 -3.02
CA LYS A 297 -9.67 27.49 -1.80
C LYS A 297 -10.13 28.63 -0.89
N ASP A 298 -10.27 28.35 0.40
CA ASP A 298 -10.49 29.38 1.40
C ASP A 298 -9.25 30.28 1.53
N GLU A 299 -9.45 31.60 1.47
CA GLU A 299 -8.35 32.57 1.48
C GLU A 299 -7.61 32.61 2.82
N THR A 300 -8.32 32.48 3.94
CA THR A 300 -7.75 32.52 5.29
C THR A 300 -6.90 31.30 5.55
N VAL A 301 -7.39 30.11 5.20
CA VAL A 301 -6.65 28.85 5.34
C VAL A 301 -5.48 28.79 4.36
N SER A 302 -5.63 29.33 3.15
CA SER A 302 -4.54 29.48 2.18
C SER A 302 -3.41 30.38 2.71
N ALA A 303 -3.76 31.48 3.37
CA ALA A 303 -2.75 32.38 3.99
C ALA A 303 -2.01 31.69 5.14
N ALA A 304 -2.70 30.87 5.96
CA ALA A 304 -2.08 30.07 6.99
C ALA A 304 -1.11 29.03 6.40
N ALA A 305 -1.55 28.29 5.36
CA ALA A 305 -0.69 27.34 4.65
C ALA A 305 0.55 28.03 4.07
N LYS A 306 0.37 29.17 3.41
CA LYS A 306 1.47 29.95 2.85
C LYS A 306 2.49 30.37 3.90
N THR A 307 2.07 30.74 5.10
CA THR A 307 2.98 31.10 6.21
C THR A 307 3.89 29.93 6.58
N ILE A 308 3.36 28.72 6.63
CA ILE A 308 4.14 27.51 6.91
C ILE A 308 5.08 27.21 5.75
N VAL A 309 4.57 27.24 4.52
CA VAL A 309 5.35 26.99 3.29
C VAL A 309 6.53 27.95 3.20
N ASP A 310 6.28 29.27 3.27
CA ASP A 310 7.34 30.30 3.17
C ASP A 310 8.42 30.14 4.24
N ARG A 311 8.05 29.78 5.47
CA ARG A 311 9.00 29.54 6.57
C ARG A 311 9.89 28.34 6.29
N VAL A 312 9.28 27.22 5.93
CA VAL A 312 10.00 25.96 5.69
C VAL A 312 10.86 26.06 4.44
N ASP A 313 10.34 26.66 3.36
CA ASP A 313 11.10 26.84 2.11
C ASP A 313 12.32 27.74 2.33
N ALA A 314 12.21 28.79 3.12
CA ALA A 314 13.35 29.67 3.44
C ALA A 314 14.51 28.91 4.13
N GLU A 315 14.22 27.87 4.89
CA GLU A 315 15.22 27.08 5.62
C GLU A 315 15.70 25.86 4.84
N TYR A 316 14.79 25.17 4.14
CA TYR A 316 15.04 23.85 3.55
C TYR A 316 15.22 23.87 2.03
N ASP A 317 14.81 24.91 1.31
CA ASP A 317 14.96 25.02 -0.15
C ASP A 317 16.38 25.49 -0.56
N VAL A 318 17.37 25.05 0.21
CA VAL A 318 18.78 25.34 0.02
C VAL A 318 19.44 24.24 -0.79
N VAL A 319 19.88 24.57 -1.97
CA VAL A 319 20.64 23.67 -2.85
C VAL A 319 22.00 23.38 -2.21
N PHE A 320 22.31 22.10 -1.97
CA PHE A 320 23.61 21.67 -1.43
C PHE A 320 24.36 20.70 -2.36
N ALA A 321 23.66 20.12 -3.36
CA ALA A 321 24.21 19.14 -4.28
C ALA A 321 23.50 19.17 -5.64
N LYS A 322 23.96 18.32 -6.56
CA LYS A 322 23.30 18.01 -7.83
C LYS A 322 23.16 16.50 -8.00
N SER A 323 22.09 16.05 -8.63
CA SER A 323 21.96 14.69 -9.10
C SER A 323 22.04 14.63 -10.62
N GLU A 324 22.85 13.74 -11.16
CA GLU A 324 22.91 13.42 -12.59
C GLU A 324 21.93 12.33 -13.00
N VAL A 325 21.35 11.63 -12.01
CA VAL A 325 20.50 10.45 -12.19
C VAL A 325 19.18 10.60 -11.45
N THR A 326 18.19 9.81 -11.85
CA THR A 326 16.98 9.65 -11.05
C THR A 326 17.22 8.61 -9.95
N LEU A 327 17.02 8.96 -8.68
CA LEU A 327 16.95 8.02 -7.58
C LEU A 327 15.51 7.56 -7.39
N ASN A 328 15.30 6.24 -7.39
CA ASN A 328 13.97 5.64 -7.34
C ASN A 328 13.36 5.76 -5.94
N GLY A 329 12.22 6.39 -5.81
CA GLY A 329 11.44 6.53 -4.58
C GLY A 329 10.07 5.84 -4.65
N ALA A 330 9.81 5.04 -5.70
CA ALA A 330 8.54 4.32 -5.81
C ALA A 330 8.37 3.32 -4.65
N LYS A 331 7.11 3.08 -4.25
CA LYS A 331 6.80 2.05 -3.26
C LYS A 331 6.99 0.65 -3.87
N ALA A 332 6.18 0.33 -4.87
CA ALA A 332 6.11 -0.91 -5.65
C ALA A 332 5.25 -0.67 -6.91
N PRO A 333 5.33 -1.47 -7.98
CA PRO A 333 6.36 -2.52 -8.19
C PRO A 333 7.73 -1.93 -8.57
N ASN A 334 8.79 -2.73 -8.34
CA ASN A 334 10.19 -2.34 -8.58
C ASN A 334 10.61 -1.08 -7.81
N GLY A 335 10.18 -1.00 -6.58
CA GLY A 335 10.42 0.11 -5.69
C GLY A 335 11.02 -0.32 -4.35
N ASN A 336 11.05 0.61 -3.40
CA ASN A 336 11.73 0.40 -2.12
C ASN A 336 11.13 -0.71 -1.26
N ARG A 337 9.88 -1.16 -1.53
CA ARG A 337 9.17 -2.16 -0.74
C ARG A 337 9.16 -3.56 -1.35
N ASP A 338 9.75 -3.73 -2.52
CA ASP A 338 9.82 -5.02 -3.20
C ASP A 338 11.09 -5.24 -4.00
N SER A 339 12.00 -4.25 -4.06
CA SER A 339 13.22 -4.35 -4.87
C SER A 339 14.33 -3.50 -4.29
N GLU A 340 15.58 -3.85 -4.61
CA GLU A 340 16.72 -2.96 -4.44
C GLU A 340 16.53 -1.70 -5.28
N THR A 341 16.81 -0.54 -4.69
CA THR A 341 16.75 0.74 -5.38
C THR A 341 18.06 1.50 -5.24
N ASN A 342 18.42 2.25 -6.27
CA ASN A 342 19.59 3.11 -6.23
C ASN A 342 19.49 4.23 -5.16
N ASN A 343 18.29 4.58 -4.72
CA ASN A 343 18.07 5.47 -3.60
C ASN A 343 18.38 4.78 -2.26
N GLY A 344 17.95 3.51 -2.12
CA GLY A 344 18.32 2.66 -0.98
C GLY A 344 19.82 2.43 -0.90
N ASP A 345 20.49 2.22 -2.04
CA ASP A 345 21.94 2.09 -2.10
C ASP A 345 22.67 3.35 -1.62
N LEU A 346 22.26 4.54 -2.10
CA LEU A 346 22.83 5.82 -1.67
C LEU A 346 22.68 6.02 -0.14
N ILE A 347 21.50 5.73 0.39
CA ILE A 347 21.22 5.91 1.82
C ILE A 347 22.07 4.97 2.66
N THR A 348 22.10 3.68 2.31
CA THR A 348 22.87 2.67 3.07
C THR A 348 24.38 2.85 2.96
N ASP A 349 24.88 3.30 1.82
CA ASP A 349 26.27 3.71 1.66
C ASP A 349 26.61 4.92 2.56
N ALA A 350 25.73 5.91 2.62
CA ALA A 350 25.89 7.07 3.49
C ALA A 350 25.93 6.66 4.96
N MET A 351 25.09 5.70 5.36
CA MET A 351 25.03 5.19 6.74
C MET A 351 26.37 4.53 7.15
N ILE A 352 26.89 3.61 6.33
CA ILE A 352 28.20 2.99 6.56
C ILE A 352 29.30 4.05 6.58
N TRP A 353 29.34 4.92 5.56
CA TRP A 353 30.34 5.98 5.49
C TRP A 353 30.35 6.83 6.76
N LYS A 354 29.19 7.21 7.27
CA LYS A 354 29.07 8.05 8.48
C LYS A 354 29.62 7.35 9.72
N VAL A 355 29.29 6.10 9.94
CA VAL A 355 29.79 5.31 11.10
C VAL A 355 31.27 5.04 10.97
N MET A 356 31.76 4.76 9.77
CA MET A 356 33.18 4.48 9.51
C MET A 356 34.11 5.70 9.72
N GLN A 357 33.56 6.93 9.83
CA GLN A 357 34.37 8.08 10.26
C GLN A 357 34.87 7.92 11.71
N ASN A 358 34.21 7.12 12.55
CA ASN A 358 34.55 6.82 13.93
C ASN A 358 34.72 5.31 14.15
N LYS A 359 35.33 4.60 13.20
CA LYS A 359 35.49 3.14 13.22
C LYS A 359 36.18 2.59 14.46
N GLU A 360 37.00 3.38 15.15
CA GLU A 360 37.68 2.99 16.39
C GLU A 360 36.74 2.68 17.54
N GLY A 361 35.49 3.15 17.46
CA GLY A 361 34.41 2.83 18.42
C GLY A 361 33.70 1.52 18.13
N LEU A 362 33.97 0.85 17.01
CA LEU A 362 33.37 -0.42 16.66
C LEU A 362 34.10 -1.58 17.33
N THR A 363 33.35 -2.62 17.71
CA THR A 363 33.90 -3.83 18.37
C THR A 363 34.15 -4.99 17.39
N VAL A 364 33.89 -4.78 16.09
CA VAL A 364 34.13 -5.72 15.01
C VAL A 364 35.02 -5.11 13.93
N ASP A 365 35.65 -5.94 13.13
CA ASP A 365 36.44 -5.50 12.00
C ASP A 365 35.57 -4.85 10.90
N ALA A 366 36.15 -3.99 10.08
CA ALA A 366 35.45 -3.23 9.06
C ALA A 366 34.68 -4.11 8.03
N ASP A 367 35.14 -5.34 7.80
CA ASP A 367 34.51 -6.31 6.92
C ASP A 367 33.29 -7.01 7.53
N HIS A 368 33.00 -6.78 8.82
CA HIS A 368 31.79 -7.20 9.52
C HIS A 368 30.80 -6.04 9.76
N VAL A 369 31.05 -4.87 9.14
CA VAL A 369 30.14 -3.72 9.20
C VAL A 369 29.23 -3.73 7.99
N VAL A 370 27.93 -3.76 8.21
CA VAL A 370 26.89 -3.78 7.16
C VAL A 370 25.86 -2.70 7.45
N ALA A 371 25.08 -2.31 6.45
CA ALA A 371 23.93 -1.43 6.69
C ALA A 371 22.63 -2.03 6.19
N ILE A 372 21.55 -1.73 6.90
CA ILE A 372 20.16 -2.06 6.53
C ILE A 372 19.30 -0.85 6.85
N THR A 373 18.43 -0.45 5.91
CA THR A 373 17.32 0.44 6.19
C THR A 373 16.04 -0.13 5.59
N ASN A 374 14.90 0.12 6.22
CA ASN A 374 13.61 -0.36 5.72
C ASN A 374 13.12 0.48 4.54
N GLY A 375 12.59 -0.16 3.52
CA GLY A 375 12.10 0.48 2.31
C GLY A 375 10.91 1.43 2.57
N GLY A 376 10.13 1.17 3.61
CA GLY A 376 9.07 2.06 4.09
C GLY A 376 9.57 3.41 4.56
N GLY A 377 10.83 3.50 5.00
CA GLY A 377 11.49 4.74 5.41
C GLY A 377 11.84 5.68 4.25
N ILE A 378 11.82 5.21 3.00
CA ILE A 378 12.19 5.97 1.80
C ILE A 378 10.93 6.41 1.06
N ARG A 379 10.58 7.70 1.14
CA ARG A 379 9.24 8.19 0.80
C ARG A 379 9.12 8.90 -0.53
N ALA A 380 10.23 9.34 -1.14
CA ALA A 380 10.22 10.11 -2.38
C ALA A 380 11.40 9.76 -3.31
N ALA A 381 11.26 10.12 -4.57
CA ALA A 381 12.32 10.05 -5.58
C ALA A 381 13.09 11.38 -5.62
N ILE A 382 14.38 11.32 -6.03
CA ILE A 382 15.16 12.51 -6.39
C ILE A 382 15.35 12.50 -7.91
N LYS A 383 15.02 13.62 -8.55
CA LYS A 383 15.18 13.80 -10.00
C LYS A 383 16.55 14.38 -10.34
N PRO A 384 17.04 14.22 -11.59
CA PRO A 384 18.23 14.93 -12.04
C PRO A 384 18.05 16.45 -11.93
N GLY A 385 19.09 17.15 -11.48
CA GLY A 385 19.09 18.60 -11.26
C GLY A 385 19.66 18.99 -9.92
N ASP A 386 19.34 20.18 -9.47
CA ASP A 386 19.71 20.68 -8.15
C ASP A 386 19.00 19.85 -7.06
N VAL A 387 19.70 19.56 -5.98
CA VAL A 387 19.17 18.81 -4.81
C VAL A 387 19.21 19.72 -3.59
N THR A 388 18.06 19.90 -2.98
CA THR A 388 17.87 20.73 -1.78
C THR A 388 17.86 19.89 -0.51
N LYS A 389 18.01 20.53 0.66
CA LYS A 389 17.77 19.87 1.95
C LYS A 389 16.34 19.33 2.06
N LYS A 390 15.38 20.06 1.48
CA LYS A 390 13.97 19.67 1.43
C LYS A 390 13.75 18.36 0.65
N ASP A 391 14.47 18.15 -0.47
CA ASP A 391 14.40 16.91 -1.21
C ASP A 391 14.82 15.72 -0.34
N ILE A 392 15.94 15.83 0.39
CA ILE A 392 16.41 14.77 1.28
C ILE A 392 15.45 14.56 2.46
N ASN A 393 14.94 15.64 3.08
CA ASN A 393 13.97 15.50 4.16
C ASN A 393 12.64 14.87 3.67
N THR A 394 12.23 15.18 2.44
CA THR A 394 11.05 14.53 1.82
C THR A 394 11.30 13.04 1.57
N VAL A 395 12.52 12.64 1.23
CA VAL A 395 12.91 11.23 1.12
C VAL A 395 12.90 10.53 2.48
N LEU A 396 13.37 11.19 3.54
CA LEU A 396 13.58 10.65 4.88
C LEU A 396 12.86 11.50 5.96
N PRO A 397 11.52 11.54 5.99
CA PRO A 397 10.76 12.54 6.75
C PRO A 397 10.55 12.19 8.22
N TYR A 398 11.01 11.03 8.70
CA TYR A 398 10.68 10.51 10.04
C TYR A 398 11.54 11.08 11.17
N GLY A 399 12.60 11.82 10.84
CA GLY A 399 13.56 12.30 11.85
C GLY A 399 14.34 11.17 12.53
N ASN A 400 14.45 10.00 11.90
CA ASN A 400 15.23 8.88 12.40
C ASN A 400 16.71 9.25 12.51
N THR A 401 17.38 8.68 13.52
CA THR A 401 18.83 8.78 13.72
C THR A 401 19.54 7.53 13.23
N VAL A 402 20.83 7.65 12.92
CA VAL A 402 21.69 6.50 12.60
C VAL A 402 22.02 5.77 13.91
N ALA A 403 21.75 4.47 13.95
CA ALA A 403 22.08 3.58 15.06
C ALA A 403 23.01 2.45 14.61
N VAL A 404 23.76 1.89 15.55
CA VAL A 404 24.59 0.70 15.35
C VAL A 404 24.17 -0.35 16.35
N ILE A 405 23.86 -1.54 15.86
CA ILE A 405 23.54 -2.71 16.70
C ILE A 405 24.50 -3.85 16.40
N TYR A 406 24.72 -4.71 17.38
CA TYR A 406 25.58 -5.90 17.23
C TYR A 406 24.73 -7.14 17.34
N VAL A 407 24.68 -7.89 16.26
CA VAL A 407 23.87 -9.12 16.12
C VAL A 407 24.74 -10.26 15.62
N THR A 408 24.34 -11.49 15.92
CA THR A 408 24.90 -12.68 15.31
C THR A 408 24.48 -12.77 13.83
N GLY A 409 25.22 -13.52 13.02
CA GLY A 409 24.79 -13.80 11.65
C GLY A 409 23.44 -14.52 11.57
N ALA A 410 23.12 -15.35 12.57
CA ALA A 410 21.82 -16.01 12.66
C ALA A 410 20.68 -14.99 12.86
N GLU A 411 20.85 -14.01 13.75
CA GLU A 411 19.87 -12.93 13.98
C GLU A 411 19.75 -12.00 12.76
N LEU A 412 20.88 -11.72 12.07
CA LEU A 412 20.88 -10.98 10.82
C LEU A 412 20.08 -11.72 9.73
N LEU A 413 20.25 -13.02 9.61
CA LEU A 413 19.53 -13.85 8.64
C LEU A 413 18.05 -13.96 8.99
N GLU A 414 17.70 -14.07 10.28
CA GLU A 414 16.32 -14.05 10.76
C GLU A 414 15.63 -12.73 10.39
N ALA A 415 16.30 -11.59 10.63
CA ALA A 415 15.77 -10.28 10.31
C ALA A 415 15.52 -10.10 8.79
N LEU A 416 16.44 -10.58 7.94
CA LEU A 416 16.26 -10.55 6.50
C LEU A 416 15.15 -11.48 6.02
N GLU A 417 15.00 -12.68 6.61
CA GLU A 417 13.88 -13.57 6.31
C GLU A 417 12.56 -12.93 6.68
N ALA A 418 12.46 -12.38 7.90
CA ALA A 418 11.25 -11.72 8.40
C ALA A 418 10.88 -10.47 7.58
N SER A 419 11.88 -9.72 7.10
CA SER A 419 11.63 -8.50 6.30
C SER A 419 11.20 -8.76 4.86
N THR A 420 11.16 -10.02 4.44
CA THR A 420 10.74 -10.43 3.09
C THR A 420 9.53 -11.39 3.10
N TYR A 421 8.84 -11.53 4.23
CA TYR A 421 7.77 -12.53 4.41
C TYR A 421 6.60 -12.34 3.43
N SER A 422 6.31 -11.10 3.08
CA SER A 422 5.27 -10.69 2.11
C SER A 422 5.81 -9.52 1.27
N LEU A 423 5.48 -9.46 0.00
CA LEU A 423 5.91 -8.39 -0.89
C LEU A 423 4.69 -7.83 -1.66
N PRO A 424 4.59 -6.49 -1.78
CA PRO A 424 5.47 -5.45 -1.22
C PRO A 424 5.24 -5.20 0.26
N ILE A 425 6.30 -4.85 1.02
CA ILE A 425 6.22 -4.60 2.46
C ILE A 425 7.13 -3.44 2.89
N GLY A 426 6.70 -2.64 3.88
CA GLY A 426 7.48 -1.53 4.43
C GLY A 426 8.84 -1.96 5.00
N GLY A 427 8.89 -3.13 5.62
CA GLY A 427 10.11 -3.71 6.16
C GLY A 427 11.12 -4.20 5.11
N PHE A 428 10.81 -4.22 3.82
CA PHE A 428 11.74 -4.71 2.79
C PHE A 428 13.11 -4.02 2.91
N PRO A 429 14.24 -4.78 2.96
CA PRO A 429 15.53 -4.22 3.28
C PRO A 429 16.14 -3.50 2.06
N GLN A 430 16.71 -2.34 2.29
CA GLN A 430 17.73 -1.76 1.43
C GLN A 430 19.07 -1.92 2.16
N VAL A 431 20.11 -2.41 1.50
CA VAL A 431 21.30 -2.91 2.18
C VAL A 431 22.62 -2.36 1.60
N ALA A 432 23.66 -2.32 2.47
CA ALA A 432 25.04 -2.18 2.02
C ALA A 432 25.95 -3.16 2.77
N GLY A 433 26.97 -3.67 2.10
CA GLY A 433 27.86 -4.69 2.63
C GLY A 433 27.26 -6.09 2.66
N ILE A 434 26.01 -6.28 2.31
CA ILE A 434 25.30 -7.57 2.23
C ILE A 434 24.96 -7.86 0.79
N ASN A 435 25.28 -9.05 0.30
CA ASN A 435 24.74 -9.58 -0.95
C ASN A 435 23.90 -10.81 -0.63
N PHE A 436 22.61 -10.81 -1.00
CA PHE A 436 21.74 -11.95 -0.78
C PHE A 436 20.84 -12.26 -1.96
N THR A 437 20.37 -13.50 -2.01
CA THR A 437 19.38 -13.96 -2.99
C THR A 437 18.04 -14.21 -2.28
N LEU A 438 16.96 -13.68 -2.85
CA LEU A 438 15.60 -13.85 -2.39
C LEU A 438 14.86 -14.86 -3.29
N TYR A 439 14.25 -15.86 -2.66
CA TYR A 439 13.46 -16.92 -3.27
C TYR A 439 11.97 -16.62 -3.04
N THR A 440 11.36 -15.79 -3.88
CA THR A 440 9.96 -15.37 -3.71
C THR A 440 8.94 -16.49 -3.91
N GLY A 441 9.32 -17.55 -4.62
CA GLY A 441 8.46 -18.73 -4.81
C GLY A 441 8.37 -19.63 -3.58
N LYS A 442 9.30 -19.55 -2.64
CA LYS A 442 9.25 -20.31 -1.40
C LYS A 442 8.29 -19.68 -0.41
N ALA A 443 7.51 -20.51 0.26
CA ALA A 443 6.63 -20.05 1.31
C ALA A 443 7.43 -19.55 2.51
N TYR A 444 6.96 -18.47 3.13
CA TYR A 444 7.44 -18.05 4.44
C TYR A 444 6.92 -19.04 5.50
N ASP A 445 7.85 -19.68 6.21
CA ASP A 445 7.50 -20.62 7.28
C ASP A 445 7.35 -19.84 8.59
N LYS A 446 6.13 -19.39 8.87
CA LYS A 446 5.83 -18.54 10.01
C LYS A 446 5.67 -19.32 11.30
N ASN A 447 6.04 -18.71 12.43
CA ASN A 447 5.74 -19.20 13.75
C ASN A 447 4.23 -19.28 14.01
N ASP A 448 3.83 -20.06 15.01
CA ASP A 448 2.41 -20.25 15.39
C ASP A 448 1.84 -19.00 16.11
N ALA A 449 2.71 -18.15 16.68
CA ALA A 449 2.35 -16.88 17.31
C ALA A 449 3.19 -15.72 16.74
N THR A 450 2.64 -14.51 16.82
CA THR A 450 3.37 -13.29 16.49
C THR A 450 4.57 -13.07 17.41
N TYR A 451 5.49 -12.24 16.99
CA TYR A 451 6.50 -11.69 17.91
C TYR A 451 5.82 -10.96 19.08
N PRO A 452 6.41 -10.96 20.27
CA PRO A 452 5.86 -10.23 21.42
C PRO A 452 5.62 -8.75 21.11
N ASN A 453 4.44 -8.23 21.45
CA ASN A 453 4.01 -6.85 21.16
C ASN A 453 4.16 -6.48 19.68
N SER A 454 3.75 -7.35 18.79
CA SER A 454 3.87 -7.20 17.36
C SER A 454 2.71 -7.87 16.63
N THR A 455 2.40 -7.39 15.43
CA THR A 455 1.49 -8.04 14.48
C THR A 455 2.22 -8.97 13.51
N TYR A 456 3.56 -8.96 13.52
CA TYR A 456 4.39 -9.79 12.64
C TYR A 456 4.69 -11.17 13.26
N TYR A 457 4.73 -12.19 12.39
CA TYR A 457 5.15 -13.53 12.76
C TYR A 457 6.63 -13.71 12.43
N GLY A 458 7.43 -14.16 13.42
CA GLY A 458 8.81 -14.54 13.16
C GLY A 458 8.92 -15.78 12.28
N PRO A 459 10.07 -16.02 11.61
CA PRO A 459 10.29 -17.24 10.85
C PRO A 459 10.51 -18.43 11.79
N LYS A 460 9.88 -19.56 11.47
CA LYS A 460 10.13 -20.86 12.11
C LYS A 460 11.34 -21.55 11.50
N SER A 461 11.57 -21.31 10.21
CA SER A 461 12.77 -21.73 9.48
C SER A 461 13.15 -20.70 8.42
N ILE A 462 14.43 -20.68 8.04
CA ILE A 462 14.93 -19.81 6.98
C ILE A 462 14.73 -20.52 5.65
N ASN A 463 13.89 -19.96 4.81
CA ASN A 463 13.51 -20.54 3.52
C ASN A 463 13.80 -19.63 2.32
N ARG A 464 13.57 -18.33 2.49
CA ARG A 464 13.49 -17.37 1.37
C ARG A 464 14.79 -16.63 1.13
N VAL A 465 15.62 -16.43 2.17
CA VAL A 465 16.84 -15.64 2.08
C VAL A 465 18.07 -16.51 2.14
N VAL A 466 18.99 -16.27 1.20
CA VAL A 466 20.34 -16.85 1.22
C VAL A 466 21.34 -15.70 1.14
N ILE A 467 22.08 -15.44 2.22
CA ILE A 467 23.19 -14.47 2.21
C ILE A 467 24.35 -15.06 1.44
N ASN A 468 24.69 -14.46 0.28
CA ASN A 468 25.74 -14.92 -0.60
C ASN A 468 27.11 -14.48 -0.11
N SER A 469 27.21 -13.26 0.42
CA SER A 469 28.46 -12.73 0.99
C SER A 469 28.20 -11.50 1.86
N ILE A 470 29.11 -11.25 2.81
CA ILE A 470 29.22 -10.02 3.58
C ILE A 470 30.55 -9.34 3.20
N ASN A 471 30.49 -8.13 2.65
CA ASN A 471 31.66 -7.39 2.15
C ASN A 471 32.58 -8.26 1.26
N GLY A 472 31.96 -9.09 0.40
CA GLY A 472 32.67 -10.01 -0.50
C GLY A 472 33.28 -11.25 0.17
N LYS A 473 33.10 -11.45 1.46
CA LYS A 473 33.52 -12.63 2.22
C LYS A 473 32.38 -13.62 2.45
N GLU A 474 32.73 -14.86 2.77
CA GLU A 474 31.75 -15.88 3.15
C GLU A 474 30.99 -15.46 4.40
N PHE A 475 29.66 -15.60 4.35
CA PHE A 475 28.78 -15.36 5.49
C PHE A 475 28.91 -16.47 6.54
N LYS A 476 28.92 -16.09 7.82
CA LYS A 476 28.93 -17.04 8.94
C LYS A 476 27.86 -16.69 9.96
N ALA A 477 27.02 -17.65 10.26
CA ALA A 477 25.91 -17.47 11.19
C ALA A 477 26.35 -17.20 12.64
N ASP A 478 27.53 -17.68 13.03
CA ASP A 478 28.07 -17.56 14.40
C ASP A 478 28.93 -16.29 14.58
N ASP A 479 29.29 -15.58 13.48
CA ASP A 479 30.08 -14.35 13.59
C ASP A 479 29.17 -13.20 14.06
N THR A 480 29.76 -12.20 14.71
CA THR A 480 29.07 -10.98 15.11
C THR A 480 29.25 -9.91 14.02
N TYR A 481 28.16 -9.26 13.65
CA TYR A 481 28.12 -8.17 12.68
C TYR A 481 27.64 -6.88 13.37
N ALA A 482 28.27 -5.75 13.00
CA ALA A 482 27.76 -4.43 13.30
C ALA A 482 26.78 -4.02 12.19
N VAL A 483 25.50 -3.97 12.50
CA VAL A 483 24.47 -3.50 11.58
C VAL A 483 24.24 -2.03 11.82
N VAL A 484 24.62 -1.19 10.86
CA VAL A 484 24.29 0.22 10.82
C VAL A 484 22.88 0.36 10.29
N THR A 485 21.98 0.92 11.07
CA THR A 485 20.58 1.04 10.71
C THR A 485 19.98 2.34 11.23
N ASN A 486 18.70 2.59 11.02
CA ASN A 486 18.02 3.69 11.69
C ASN A 486 17.46 3.24 13.05
N ASN A 487 17.25 4.18 13.96
CA ASN A 487 16.81 3.90 15.34
C ASN A 487 15.44 3.21 15.42
N PHE A 488 14.56 3.42 14.43
CA PHE A 488 13.28 2.71 14.32
C PHE A 488 13.51 1.20 14.07
N VAL A 489 14.32 0.84 13.07
CA VAL A 489 14.67 -0.56 12.76
C VAL A 489 15.47 -1.20 13.89
N ALA A 490 16.42 -0.45 14.49
CA ALA A 490 17.21 -0.91 15.64
C ALA A 490 16.34 -1.27 16.84
N SER A 491 15.21 -0.59 17.01
CA SER A 491 14.24 -0.85 18.09
C SER A 491 13.26 -1.99 17.77
N GLY A 492 13.41 -2.66 16.63
CA GLY A 492 12.54 -3.76 16.20
C GLY A 492 11.31 -3.31 15.41
N GLY A 493 11.32 -2.08 14.90
CA GLY A 493 10.26 -1.56 14.03
C GLY A 493 10.08 -2.40 12.76
N ASP A 494 8.93 -2.30 12.10
CA ASP A 494 8.51 -3.21 11.04
C ASP A 494 8.65 -4.68 11.50
N SER A 495 9.23 -5.54 10.68
CA SER A 495 9.45 -6.97 10.97
C SER A 495 10.84 -7.29 11.59
N TYR A 496 11.59 -6.28 12.04
CA TYR A 496 12.97 -6.43 12.54
C TYR A 496 13.07 -6.77 14.03
N TYR A 497 12.14 -7.54 14.55
CA TYR A 497 12.11 -7.93 15.98
C TYR A 497 13.43 -8.51 16.49
N ALA A 498 14.14 -9.30 15.67
CA ALA A 498 15.45 -9.84 16.02
C ALA A 498 16.47 -8.76 16.40
N PHE A 499 16.36 -7.56 15.86
CA PHE A 499 17.26 -6.44 16.16
C PHE A 499 16.98 -5.79 17.53
N ALA A 500 15.73 -5.82 18.01
CA ALA A 500 15.41 -5.35 19.35
C ALA A 500 16.10 -6.17 20.46
N ALA A 501 16.50 -7.41 20.16
CA ALA A 501 17.22 -8.31 21.09
C ALA A 501 18.74 -8.23 20.92
N ALA A 502 19.28 -7.31 20.12
CA ALA A 502 20.70 -7.15 19.87
C ALA A 502 21.53 -7.08 21.15
N SER A 503 22.71 -7.71 21.14
CA SER A 503 23.60 -7.80 22.31
C SER A 503 24.13 -6.45 22.80
N ALA A 504 24.21 -5.47 21.89
CA ALA A 504 24.52 -4.07 22.19
C ALA A 504 23.89 -3.16 21.13
N GLN A 505 23.47 -1.97 21.56
CA GLN A 505 22.86 -0.96 20.71
C GLN A 505 23.41 0.42 21.06
N PHE A 506 23.73 1.19 20.04
CA PHE A 506 24.21 2.57 20.18
C PHE A 506 23.50 3.46 19.16
N ASP A 507 22.67 4.40 19.64
CA ASP A 507 22.12 5.47 18.83
C ASP A 507 23.13 6.62 18.76
N THR A 508 23.54 7.00 17.57
CA THR A 508 24.53 8.06 17.38
C THR A 508 23.98 9.47 17.66
N GLY A 509 22.64 9.61 17.69
CA GLY A 509 21.96 10.91 17.74
C GLY A 509 22.10 11.73 16.44
N ILE A 510 22.72 11.20 15.40
CA ILE A 510 22.90 11.89 14.12
C ILE A 510 21.67 11.63 13.24
N PRO A 511 20.95 12.67 12.80
CA PRO A 511 19.83 12.50 11.89
C PRO A 511 20.25 11.80 10.59
N LEU A 512 19.43 10.85 10.11
CA LEU A 512 19.74 10.04 8.93
C LEU A 512 19.81 10.90 7.66
N ASP A 513 18.94 11.88 7.52
CA ASP A 513 18.94 12.85 6.43
C ASP A 513 20.22 13.70 6.42
N GLU A 514 20.70 14.14 7.60
CA GLU A 514 22.00 14.83 7.72
C GLU A 514 23.17 13.94 7.34
N ALA A 515 23.15 12.65 7.73
CA ALA A 515 24.18 11.69 7.34
C ALA A 515 24.26 11.54 5.81
N VAL A 516 23.12 11.47 5.12
CA VAL A 516 23.06 11.43 3.65
C VAL A 516 23.55 12.73 3.04
N MET A 517 23.14 13.90 3.55
CA MET A 517 23.62 15.20 3.06
C MET A 517 25.12 15.35 3.23
N GLU A 518 25.65 14.93 4.38
CA GLU A 518 27.12 14.96 4.60
C GLU A 518 27.87 14.02 3.65
N TYR A 519 27.38 12.79 3.43
CA TYR A 519 27.97 11.85 2.49
C TYR A 519 28.02 12.42 1.08
N VAL A 520 26.89 12.94 0.60
CA VAL A 520 26.81 13.56 -0.73
C VAL A 520 27.78 14.76 -0.83
N THR A 521 27.86 15.58 0.18
CA THR A 521 28.72 16.78 0.16
C THR A 521 30.20 16.42 0.28
N LYS A 522 30.56 15.57 1.26
CA LYS A 522 31.95 15.33 1.64
C LYS A 522 32.59 14.21 0.83
N GLU A 523 31.89 13.09 0.59
CA GLU A 523 32.41 11.94 -0.15
C GLU A 523 32.19 12.09 -1.64
N LEU A 524 30.93 12.38 -2.05
CA LEU A 524 30.57 12.52 -3.47
C LEU A 524 30.87 13.91 -4.04
N LYS A 525 31.47 14.83 -3.24
CA LYS A 525 31.85 16.19 -3.68
C LYS A 525 30.68 17.00 -4.25
N GLY A 526 29.48 16.81 -3.72
CA GLY A 526 28.26 17.51 -4.10
C GLY A 526 27.60 16.99 -5.38
N VAL A 527 27.98 15.81 -5.89
CA VAL A 527 27.39 15.25 -7.11
C VAL A 527 26.99 13.79 -6.92
N ILE A 528 25.70 13.51 -6.99
CA ILE A 528 25.16 12.16 -7.09
C ILE A 528 25.27 11.74 -8.54
N GLY A 529 26.34 11.04 -8.87
CA GLY A 529 26.73 10.73 -10.24
C GLY A 529 26.20 9.38 -10.75
N THR A 530 26.72 8.98 -11.91
CA THR A 530 26.31 7.77 -12.62
C THR A 530 26.57 6.45 -11.89
N GLN A 531 27.37 6.45 -10.81
CA GLN A 531 27.51 5.28 -9.93
C GLN A 531 26.19 4.85 -9.29
N TYR A 532 25.22 5.76 -9.19
CA TYR A 532 23.84 5.48 -8.73
C TYR A 532 22.82 5.49 -9.89
N ALA A 533 23.24 5.28 -11.14
CA ALA A 533 22.30 5.25 -12.28
C ALA A 533 21.38 4.01 -12.26
N ALA A 534 21.77 2.96 -11.56
CA ALA A 534 21.03 1.73 -11.38
C ALA A 534 21.32 1.13 -10.00
N PRO A 535 20.49 0.20 -9.49
CA PRO A 535 20.82 -0.60 -8.31
C PRO A 535 22.15 -1.33 -8.44
N GLN A 536 22.84 -1.54 -7.33
CA GLN A 536 24.20 -2.10 -7.27
C GLN A 536 24.25 -3.62 -7.38
N GLY A 537 23.08 -4.30 -7.38
CA GLY A 537 22.98 -5.77 -7.45
C GLY A 537 23.26 -6.46 -6.12
N ARG A 538 22.97 -5.80 -5.01
CA ARG A 538 23.12 -6.32 -3.65
C ARG A 538 22.02 -7.32 -3.30
N ILE A 539 20.83 -7.13 -3.88
CA ILE A 539 19.67 -7.98 -3.71
C ILE A 539 19.34 -8.62 -5.07
N THR A 540 19.39 -9.92 -5.13
CA THR A 540 19.03 -10.67 -6.33
C THR A 540 17.83 -11.56 -6.08
N TYR A 541 16.99 -11.72 -7.09
CA TYR A 541 15.89 -12.69 -7.07
C TYR A 541 16.34 -14.00 -7.69
N PHE A 542 16.02 -15.10 -7.03
CA PHE A 542 16.26 -16.42 -7.63
C PHE A 542 15.46 -16.53 -8.94
N ASN A 543 16.16 -16.70 -10.03
CA ASN A 543 15.57 -16.89 -11.36
C ASN A 543 16.41 -17.88 -12.16
N PRO A 544 15.92 -19.11 -12.37
CA PRO A 544 16.64 -20.12 -13.16
C PRO A 544 16.58 -19.84 -14.68
N PHE A 545 15.66 -18.95 -15.14
CA PHE A 545 15.38 -18.76 -16.55
C PHE A 545 15.89 -17.43 -17.09
N LYS A 546 16.76 -17.49 -18.08
CA LYS A 546 17.38 -16.29 -18.69
C LYS A 546 16.43 -15.47 -19.56
N ASP A 547 15.36 -16.09 -20.04
CA ASP A 547 14.32 -15.49 -20.89
C ASP A 547 13.13 -14.92 -20.09
N VAL A 548 13.21 -14.95 -18.76
CA VAL A 548 12.21 -14.38 -17.86
C VAL A 548 12.81 -13.21 -17.10
N LYS A 549 12.14 -12.06 -17.13
CA LYS A 549 12.51 -10.91 -16.30
C LYS A 549 11.84 -11.03 -14.93
N THR A 550 12.56 -10.68 -13.88
CA THR A 550 12.01 -10.63 -12.50
C THR A 550 10.86 -9.64 -12.36
N THR A 551 10.78 -8.65 -13.24
CA THR A 551 9.71 -7.66 -13.32
C THR A 551 8.48 -8.12 -14.13
N ALA A 552 8.48 -9.35 -14.65
CA ALA A 552 7.36 -9.84 -15.45
C ALA A 552 6.16 -10.16 -14.56
N TRP A 553 4.95 -9.80 -14.99
CA TRP A 553 3.70 -10.02 -14.24
C TRP A 553 3.42 -11.48 -13.86
N TYR A 554 4.07 -12.43 -14.53
CA TYR A 554 3.97 -13.87 -14.28
C TYR A 554 5.18 -14.43 -13.53
N PHE A 555 6.15 -13.60 -13.12
CA PHE A 555 7.40 -14.05 -12.50
C PHE A 555 7.13 -14.81 -11.19
N ASP A 556 6.50 -14.18 -10.20
CA ASP A 556 6.23 -14.80 -8.90
C ASP A 556 5.34 -16.05 -9.03
N PRO A 557 4.21 -16.04 -9.77
CA PRO A 557 3.46 -17.25 -10.07
C PRO A 557 4.31 -18.37 -10.67
N MET A 558 5.16 -18.04 -11.63
CA MET A 558 6.02 -19.00 -12.32
C MET A 558 7.07 -19.58 -11.36
N ILE A 559 7.78 -18.74 -10.60
CA ILE A 559 8.79 -19.18 -9.63
C ILE A 559 8.18 -20.05 -8.54
N HIS A 560 7.02 -19.67 -8.00
CA HIS A 560 6.31 -20.49 -7.01
C HIS A 560 6.01 -21.90 -7.52
N LEU A 561 5.46 -22.01 -8.72
CA LEU A 561 5.15 -23.30 -9.33
C LEU A 561 6.40 -24.09 -9.70
N TYR A 562 7.49 -23.41 -10.08
CA TYR A 562 8.79 -24.04 -10.35
C TYR A 562 9.39 -24.64 -9.07
N GLU A 563 9.47 -23.88 -8.00
CA GLU A 563 10.02 -24.34 -6.72
C GLU A 563 9.14 -25.42 -6.07
N SER A 564 7.83 -25.41 -6.34
CA SER A 564 6.90 -26.47 -5.94
C SER A 564 6.98 -27.71 -6.83
N GLY A 565 7.82 -27.73 -7.87
CA GLY A 565 7.99 -28.87 -8.79
C GLY A 565 6.81 -29.09 -9.75
N ILE A 566 5.86 -28.14 -9.82
CA ILE A 566 4.68 -28.23 -10.69
C ILE A 566 5.04 -27.93 -12.15
N ILE A 567 5.86 -26.91 -12.36
CA ILE A 567 6.31 -26.54 -13.70
C ILE A 567 7.84 -26.65 -13.84
N ASN A 568 8.30 -26.78 -15.09
CA ASN A 568 9.70 -26.75 -15.45
C ASN A 568 9.90 -25.86 -16.67
N GLY A 569 11.15 -25.50 -16.94
CA GLY A 569 11.54 -24.85 -18.19
C GLY A 569 11.32 -25.78 -19.41
N THR A 570 11.45 -25.22 -20.60
CA THR A 570 11.63 -25.97 -21.85
C THR A 570 13.07 -26.46 -21.97
N SER A 571 13.98 -25.86 -21.19
CA SER A 571 15.35 -26.31 -20.90
C SER A 571 15.72 -25.86 -19.48
N ASP A 572 16.93 -26.21 -19.02
CA ASP A 572 17.43 -25.83 -17.69
C ASP A 572 17.49 -24.28 -17.47
N THR A 573 17.54 -23.50 -18.54
CA THR A 573 17.68 -22.05 -18.47
C THR A 573 16.66 -21.27 -19.30
N THR A 574 15.63 -21.93 -19.87
CA THR A 574 14.63 -21.30 -20.73
C THR A 574 13.23 -21.72 -20.28
N TYR A 575 12.35 -20.76 -20.05
CA TYR A 575 10.96 -20.98 -19.69
C TYR A 575 10.02 -20.95 -20.92
N ALA A 576 10.35 -20.13 -21.92
CA ALA A 576 9.54 -19.86 -23.10
C ALA A 576 8.12 -19.36 -22.78
N PRO A 577 7.99 -18.19 -22.10
CA PRO A 577 6.72 -17.71 -21.52
C PRO A 577 5.61 -17.49 -22.56
N ASN A 578 5.97 -17.17 -23.80
CA ASN A 578 5.03 -16.87 -24.88
C ASN A 578 4.59 -18.11 -25.68
N ASP A 579 5.21 -19.26 -25.47
CA ASP A 579 4.82 -20.50 -26.15
C ASP A 579 3.45 -20.95 -25.68
N THR A 580 2.63 -21.41 -26.60
CA THR A 580 1.29 -21.96 -26.31
C THR A 580 1.39 -23.41 -25.88
N LEU A 581 0.46 -23.85 -25.03
CA LEU A 581 0.40 -25.23 -24.58
C LEU A 581 -0.57 -26.07 -25.40
N THR A 582 -0.23 -27.36 -25.49
CA THR A 582 -1.13 -28.40 -25.98
C THR A 582 -2.04 -28.89 -24.87
N TRP A 583 -3.13 -29.57 -25.22
CA TRP A 583 -4.05 -30.20 -24.27
C TRP A 583 -3.31 -31.10 -23.27
N ALA A 584 -2.43 -31.96 -23.73
CA ALA A 584 -1.71 -32.88 -22.85
C ALA A 584 -0.83 -32.10 -21.85
N ALA A 585 -0.14 -31.05 -22.30
CA ALA A 585 0.72 -30.24 -21.44
C ALA A 585 -0.11 -29.44 -20.42
N ALA A 586 -1.23 -28.87 -20.80
CA ALA A 586 -2.12 -28.15 -19.92
C ALA A 586 -2.77 -29.05 -18.86
N LEU A 587 -3.26 -30.23 -19.25
CA LEU A 587 -3.81 -31.24 -18.34
C LEU A 587 -2.75 -31.74 -17.34
N LYS A 588 -1.55 -32.04 -17.82
CA LYS A 588 -0.44 -32.42 -16.96
C LYS A 588 -0.23 -31.39 -15.83
N LEU A 589 -0.06 -30.11 -16.20
CA LEU A 589 0.20 -29.04 -15.23
C LEU A 589 -0.95 -28.87 -14.25
N LEU A 590 -2.18 -28.90 -14.74
CA LEU A 590 -3.39 -28.76 -13.92
C LEU A 590 -3.55 -29.90 -12.92
N LEU A 591 -3.39 -31.16 -13.36
CA LEU A 591 -3.53 -32.35 -12.52
C LEU A 591 -2.40 -32.49 -11.52
N VAL A 592 -1.16 -32.11 -11.86
CA VAL A 592 -0.03 -32.10 -10.92
C VAL A 592 -0.25 -31.01 -9.87
N SER A 593 -0.69 -29.83 -10.28
CA SER A 593 -0.99 -28.73 -9.36
C SER A 593 -2.12 -29.06 -8.38
N HIS A 594 -3.14 -29.78 -8.84
CA HIS A 594 -4.27 -30.21 -8.00
C HIS A 594 -3.92 -31.43 -7.11
N GLY A 595 -2.88 -32.20 -7.45
CA GLY A 595 -2.44 -33.38 -6.74
C GLY A 595 -3.03 -34.72 -7.23
N ASP A 596 -3.79 -34.71 -8.34
CA ASP A 596 -4.39 -35.94 -8.91
C ASP A 596 -3.41 -36.75 -9.76
N LEU A 597 -2.33 -36.14 -10.22
CA LEU A 597 -1.26 -36.79 -10.96
C LEU A 597 0.07 -36.56 -10.24
N LYS A 598 0.78 -37.65 -9.91
CA LYS A 598 2.11 -37.52 -9.31
C LYS A 598 3.12 -36.97 -10.30
N ALA A 599 4.03 -36.15 -9.86
CA ALA A 599 5.08 -35.57 -10.71
C ALA A 599 5.91 -36.65 -11.44
N ALA A 600 6.16 -37.81 -10.82
CA ALA A 600 6.85 -38.93 -11.44
C ALA A 600 6.10 -39.52 -12.67
N ASP A 601 4.75 -39.61 -12.59
CA ASP A 601 3.90 -40.11 -13.66
C ASP A 601 3.68 -39.05 -14.77
N ALA A 602 4.04 -37.82 -14.47
CA ALA A 602 3.98 -36.67 -15.36
C ALA A 602 5.29 -36.47 -16.18
N THR A 603 6.22 -37.43 -16.12
CA THR A 603 7.51 -37.40 -16.82
C THR A 603 7.72 -38.68 -17.64
N GLY A 604 8.81 -38.77 -18.43
CA GLY A 604 9.10 -39.95 -19.25
C GLY A 604 8.29 -39.99 -20.57
N ALA A 605 8.39 -41.09 -21.31
CA ALA A 605 7.84 -41.20 -22.66
C ALA A 605 6.30 -41.18 -22.71
N ASP A 606 5.63 -41.68 -21.67
CA ASP A 606 4.16 -41.81 -21.63
C ASP A 606 3.46 -40.68 -20.85
N TRP A 607 4.14 -39.60 -20.47
CA TRP A 607 3.58 -38.53 -19.67
C TRP A 607 2.27 -37.94 -20.23
N SER A 608 2.21 -37.79 -21.56
CA SER A 608 1.01 -37.26 -22.26
C SER A 608 -0.18 -38.20 -22.14
N LYS A 609 0.05 -39.51 -22.33
CA LYS A 609 -0.99 -40.52 -22.17
C LYS A 609 -1.48 -40.60 -20.71
N ASN A 610 -0.58 -40.56 -19.77
CA ASN A 610 -0.91 -40.55 -18.33
C ASN A 610 -1.80 -39.39 -17.94
N ALA A 611 -1.47 -38.18 -18.42
CA ALA A 611 -2.23 -36.96 -18.14
C ALA A 611 -3.67 -37.04 -18.76
N ILE A 612 -3.79 -37.49 -20.01
CA ILE A 612 -5.09 -37.63 -20.68
C ILE A 612 -5.93 -38.73 -20.01
N ALA A 613 -5.31 -39.88 -19.72
CA ALA A 613 -6.01 -40.99 -19.07
C ALA A 613 -6.55 -40.60 -17.70
N LYS A 614 -5.75 -39.86 -16.89
CA LYS A 614 -6.19 -39.39 -15.59
C LYS A 614 -7.30 -38.35 -15.70
N ALA A 615 -7.20 -37.40 -16.64
CA ALA A 615 -8.26 -36.44 -16.91
C ALA A 615 -9.56 -37.08 -17.34
N ALA A 616 -9.50 -38.15 -18.19
CA ALA A 616 -10.65 -38.92 -18.60
C ALA A 616 -11.26 -39.74 -17.45
N GLU A 617 -10.44 -40.35 -16.58
CA GLU A 617 -10.88 -41.04 -15.36
C GLU A 617 -11.69 -40.10 -14.45
N LEU A 618 -11.26 -38.81 -14.34
CA LEU A 618 -11.96 -37.81 -13.60
C LEU A 618 -13.18 -37.18 -14.33
N GLY A 619 -13.49 -37.64 -15.54
CA GLY A 619 -14.62 -37.16 -16.33
C GLY A 619 -14.43 -35.74 -16.89
N LEU A 620 -13.20 -35.26 -16.95
CA LEU A 620 -12.88 -33.88 -17.38
C LEU A 620 -12.79 -33.76 -18.90
N VAL A 621 -12.35 -34.83 -19.59
CA VAL A 621 -12.17 -34.89 -21.04
C VAL A 621 -12.56 -36.27 -21.59
N ALA A 622 -12.72 -36.41 -22.92
CA ALA A 622 -12.91 -37.69 -23.56
C ALA A 622 -11.59 -38.51 -23.58
N ALA A 623 -11.68 -39.84 -23.51
CA ALA A 623 -10.49 -40.70 -23.46
C ALA A 623 -9.69 -40.73 -24.78
N ASP A 624 -10.28 -40.34 -25.89
CA ASP A 624 -9.70 -40.24 -27.22
C ASP A 624 -9.24 -38.84 -27.59
N LEU A 625 -9.11 -37.93 -26.59
CA LEU A 625 -8.66 -36.56 -26.80
C LEU A 625 -7.31 -36.50 -27.53
N ASP A 626 -7.26 -35.72 -28.62
CA ASP A 626 -5.98 -35.40 -29.27
C ASP A 626 -5.16 -34.44 -28.39
N GLY A 627 -4.26 -34.98 -27.59
CA GLY A 627 -3.40 -34.25 -26.67
C GLY A 627 -2.38 -33.34 -27.34
N ALA A 628 -2.11 -33.46 -28.65
CA ALA A 628 -1.18 -32.62 -29.38
C ALA A 628 -1.81 -31.29 -29.83
N LYS A 629 -3.13 -31.20 -29.87
CA LYS A 629 -3.86 -29.99 -30.25
C LYS A 629 -3.65 -28.88 -29.20
N ALA A 630 -3.54 -27.64 -29.68
CA ALA A 630 -3.50 -26.48 -28.76
C ALA A 630 -4.82 -26.36 -27.98
N ILE A 631 -4.74 -26.06 -26.70
CA ILE A 631 -5.90 -25.79 -25.84
C ILE A 631 -6.29 -24.32 -25.93
N SER A 632 -7.59 -24.04 -26.02
CA SER A 632 -8.10 -22.68 -25.95
C SER A 632 -8.27 -22.21 -24.51
N ARG A 633 -8.37 -20.91 -24.32
CA ARG A 633 -8.59 -20.25 -23.04
C ARG A 633 -9.91 -20.71 -22.39
N LEU A 634 -10.96 -20.82 -23.17
CA LEU A 634 -12.26 -21.33 -22.70
C LEU A 634 -12.15 -22.78 -22.22
N GLU A 635 -11.59 -23.67 -23.06
CA GLU A 635 -11.47 -25.08 -22.72
C GLU A 635 -10.67 -25.33 -21.46
N PHE A 636 -9.57 -24.62 -21.30
CA PHE A 636 -8.75 -24.71 -20.07
C PHE A 636 -9.54 -24.28 -18.84
N CYS A 637 -10.24 -23.13 -18.90
CA CYS A 637 -11.03 -22.62 -17.79
C CYS A 637 -12.16 -23.57 -17.39
N GLN A 638 -12.85 -24.17 -18.38
CA GLN A 638 -13.88 -25.15 -18.09
C GLN A 638 -13.36 -26.41 -17.38
N VAL A 639 -12.20 -26.91 -17.80
CA VAL A 639 -11.59 -28.10 -17.17
C VAL A 639 -11.06 -27.70 -15.77
N ALA A 640 -10.45 -26.54 -15.60
CA ALA A 640 -9.95 -26.08 -14.33
C ALA A 640 -11.08 -25.85 -13.30
N ALA A 641 -12.18 -25.25 -13.69
CA ALA A 641 -13.34 -25.05 -12.83
C ALA A 641 -13.96 -26.40 -12.41
N LYS A 642 -14.14 -27.33 -13.35
CA LYS A 642 -14.69 -28.67 -13.05
C LYS A 642 -13.80 -29.46 -12.12
N LEU A 643 -12.48 -29.46 -12.33
CA LEU A 643 -11.52 -30.14 -11.45
C LEU A 643 -11.60 -29.60 -10.02
N ASN A 644 -11.70 -28.28 -9.85
CA ASN A 644 -11.84 -27.65 -8.55
C ASN A 644 -13.28 -27.65 -8.01
N LYS A 645 -14.21 -28.39 -8.65
CA LYS A 645 -15.63 -28.55 -8.25
C LYS A 645 -16.38 -27.22 -8.11
N LEU A 646 -16.00 -26.21 -8.88
CA LEU A 646 -16.72 -24.95 -8.94
C LEU A 646 -18.03 -25.16 -9.73
N ALA A 647 -19.15 -24.74 -9.14
CA ALA A 647 -20.42 -24.73 -9.84
C ALA A 647 -20.45 -23.60 -10.89
N GLU A 648 -21.20 -23.78 -11.96
CA GLU A 648 -21.40 -22.70 -12.94
C GLU A 648 -22.01 -21.48 -12.24
N SER A 649 -21.36 -20.32 -12.40
CA SER A 649 -21.85 -19.05 -11.86
C SER A 649 -23.14 -18.63 -12.56
N LYS A 650 -24.05 -18.01 -11.79
CA LYS A 650 -25.25 -17.35 -12.29
C LYS A 650 -25.06 -15.84 -12.46
N THR A 651 -23.87 -15.32 -12.14
CA THR A 651 -23.51 -13.92 -12.33
C THR A 651 -23.55 -13.59 -13.83
N GLU A 652 -24.20 -12.48 -14.19
CA GLU A 652 -24.20 -12.00 -15.57
C GLU A 652 -22.76 -11.69 -16.01
N SER A 653 -22.40 -12.17 -17.20
CA SER A 653 -21.03 -11.98 -17.70
C SER A 653 -20.76 -10.51 -18.01
N LYS A 654 -19.64 -10.01 -17.50
CA LYS A 654 -19.10 -8.72 -17.90
C LYS A 654 -18.43 -8.73 -19.28
N PHE A 655 -18.20 -9.92 -19.86
CA PHE A 655 -17.53 -10.06 -21.15
C PHE A 655 -18.54 -10.08 -22.29
N THR A 656 -18.25 -9.32 -23.33
CA THR A 656 -19.08 -9.24 -24.54
C THR A 656 -18.93 -10.45 -25.46
N ASP A 657 -17.84 -11.22 -25.30
CA ASP A 657 -17.44 -12.33 -26.16
C ASP A 657 -17.47 -13.69 -25.44
N CYS A 658 -17.88 -13.77 -24.17
CA CYS A 658 -17.95 -15.00 -23.39
C CYS A 658 -19.04 -14.94 -22.32
N THR A 659 -19.98 -15.88 -22.33
CA THR A 659 -21.08 -16.03 -21.36
C THR A 659 -21.00 -17.35 -20.59
N ASP A 660 -19.87 -18.06 -20.66
CA ASP A 660 -19.72 -19.41 -20.07
C ASP A 660 -19.72 -19.32 -18.52
N GLY A 661 -20.57 -20.13 -17.88
CA GLY A 661 -20.77 -20.15 -16.44
C GLY A 661 -19.54 -20.58 -15.64
N TYR A 662 -18.70 -21.47 -16.18
CA TYR A 662 -17.45 -21.89 -15.53
C TYR A 662 -16.37 -20.81 -15.61
N VAL A 663 -16.33 -20.05 -16.72
CA VAL A 663 -15.46 -18.87 -16.83
C VAL A 663 -15.85 -17.86 -15.75
N MET A 664 -17.15 -17.58 -15.62
CA MET A 664 -17.63 -16.66 -14.58
C MET A 664 -17.39 -17.17 -13.17
N ALA A 665 -17.48 -18.48 -12.92
CA ALA A 665 -17.13 -19.05 -11.62
C ALA A 665 -15.66 -18.81 -11.23
N LEU A 666 -14.74 -18.92 -12.20
CA LEU A 666 -13.32 -18.58 -11.96
C LEU A 666 -13.08 -17.07 -11.81
N VAL A 667 -13.89 -16.23 -12.44
CA VAL A 667 -13.87 -14.77 -12.24
C VAL A 667 -14.35 -14.43 -10.84
N ASP A 668 -15.47 -14.98 -10.40
CA ASP A 668 -16.04 -14.79 -9.06
C ASP A 668 -15.05 -15.27 -7.97
N ALA A 669 -14.32 -16.36 -8.23
CA ALA A 669 -13.26 -16.88 -7.38
C ALA A 669 -11.92 -16.09 -7.48
N LYS A 670 -11.86 -14.99 -8.24
CA LYS A 670 -10.67 -14.17 -8.48
C LYS A 670 -9.46 -14.93 -9.09
N VAL A 671 -9.70 -16.08 -9.72
CA VAL A 671 -8.66 -16.91 -10.38
C VAL A 671 -8.23 -16.30 -11.71
N ILE A 672 -9.19 -15.76 -12.45
CA ILE A 672 -8.96 -15.17 -13.76
C ILE A 672 -9.63 -13.80 -13.88
N SER A 673 -9.11 -13.02 -14.83
CA SER A 673 -9.73 -11.80 -15.32
C SER A 673 -9.89 -11.87 -16.84
N GLY A 674 -10.52 -10.86 -17.44
CA GLY A 674 -10.54 -10.69 -18.90
C GLY A 674 -9.17 -10.36 -19.47
N MET A 675 -9.05 -10.41 -20.80
CA MET A 675 -7.90 -9.82 -21.50
C MET A 675 -8.01 -8.29 -21.50
N THR A 676 -9.23 -7.78 -21.49
CA THR A 676 -9.59 -6.40 -21.16
C THR A 676 -10.70 -6.40 -20.11
N GLU A 677 -11.21 -5.24 -19.73
CA GLU A 677 -12.36 -5.16 -18.81
C GLU A 677 -13.61 -5.86 -19.35
N THR A 678 -13.80 -5.87 -20.66
CA THR A 678 -15.01 -6.35 -21.34
C THR A 678 -14.80 -7.50 -22.31
N THR A 679 -13.59 -8.03 -22.49
CA THR A 679 -13.30 -9.17 -23.38
C THR A 679 -12.53 -10.26 -22.67
N PHE A 680 -12.85 -11.52 -23.01
CA PHE A 680 -12.22 -12.73 -22.47
C PHE A 680 -11.32 -13.44 -23.48
N GLU A 681 -11.62 -13.36 -24.77
CA GLU A 681 -10.96 -14.06 -25.88
C GLU A 681 -11.02 -15.60 -25.76
N PRO A 682 -12.22 -16.21 -25.78
CA PRO A 682 -12.42 -17.62 -25.45
C PRO A 682 -11.67 -18.58 -26.37
N ALA A 683 -11.50 -18.24 -27.66
CA ALA A 683 -10.86 -19.09 -28.68
C ALA A 683 -9.31 -18.91 -28.71
N ALA A 684 -8.74 -17.94 -28.01
CA ALA A 684 -7.30 -17.72 -27.98
C ALA A 684 -6.58 -18.89 -27.30
N SER A 685 -5.42 -19.30 -27.82
CA SER A 685 -4.56 -20.28 -27.15
C SER A 685 -3.89 -19.66 -25.93
N LEU A 686 -3.78 -20.42 -24.83
CA LEU A 686 -3.10 -19.97 -23.62
C LEU A 686 -1.59 -20.15 -23.74
N THR A 687 -0.88 -19.11 -23.32
CA THR A 687 0.59 -19.16 -23.19
C THR A 687 0.99 -19.80 -21.87
N ARG A 688 2.25 -20.24 -21.81
CA ARG A 688 2.87 -20.78 -20.58
C ARG A 688 2.81 -19.78 -19.43
N ALA A 689 3.03 -18.48 -19.69
CA ALA A 689 2.91 -17.41 -18.71
C ALA A 689 1.48 -17.28 -18.15
N GLN A 690 0.48 -17.31 -19.01
CA GLN A 690 -0.92 -17.21 -18.61
C GLN A 690 -1.38 -18.42 -17.79
N ILE A 691 -0.98 -19.62 -18.19
CA ILE A 691 -1.30 -20.84 -17.43
C ILE A 691 -0.64 -20.83 -16.06
N ALA A 692 0.63 -20.40 -15.96
CA ALA A 692 1.29 -20.28 -14.66
C ALA A 692 0.51 -19.36 -13.71
N LYS A 693 0.04 -18.21 -14.20
CA LYS A 693 -0.78 -17.29 -13.38
C LYS A 693 -2.09 -17.96 -12.93
N ILE A 694 -2.79 -18.65 -13.81
CA ILE A 694 -4.05 -19.31 -13.46
C ILE A 694 -3.82 -20.44 -12.45
N LEU A 695 -2.83 -21.29 -12.67
CA LEU A 695 -2.50 -22.39 -11.76
C LEU A 695 -2.12 -21.87 -10.37
N TYR A 696 -1.33 -20.84 -10.30
CA TYR A 696 -0.96 -20.21 -9.03
C TYR A 696 -2.20 -19.71 -8.28
N GLN A 697 -3.11 -19.00 -8.95
CA GLN A 697 -4.35 -18.53 -8.33
C GLN A 697 -5.24 -19.70 -7.87
N LEU A 698 -5.27 -20.81 -8.60
CA LEU A 698 -6.00 -22.02 -8.20
C LEU A 698 -5.43 -22.65 -6.92
N THR A 699 -4.11 -22.51 -6.65
CA THR A 699 -3.51 -23.01 -5.40
C THR A 699 -3.91 -22.19 -4.17
N LEU A 700 -4.39 -20.97 -4.38
CA LEU A 700 -4.82 -20.05 -3.31
C LEU A 700 -6.30 -20.19 -2.95
N ILE A 701 -7.09 -20.96 -3.71
CA ILE A 701 -8.48 -21.23 -3.36
C ILE A 701 -8.49 -22.15 -2.12
N GLU A 702 -9.16 -21.73 -1.06
CA GLU A 702 -9.44 -22.60 0.08
C GLU A 702 -10.25 -23.85 -0.39
N LYS A 703 -9.72 -25.03 -0.13
CA LYS A 703 -10.31 -26.32 -0.51
C LYS A 703 -11.35 -26.77 0.50
#